data_a44aaabb9e04656f2202af7adffa6d70
#
_entry.id   a44aaabb9e04656f2202af7adffa6d70
#
_cell.length_a   1.000
_cell.length_b   1.000
_cell.length_c   1.000
_cell.angle_alpha   90.00
_cell.angle_beta   90.00
_cell.angle_gamma   90.00
#
_symmetry.space_group_name_H-M   'P 1'
#
loop_
_entity.id
_entity.type
_entity.pdbx_description
1 polymer ?
#
loop_
_entity_poly.entity_id
_entity_poly.type
_entity_poly.pdbx_seq_one_letter_code
_entity_poly.pdbx_strand_id
1 'polypeptide(L)'
;MSIFLDQIEKRKLLEEASLAETFEKGTRRMGIGSSKRHAVPPSDHGAMRSVLDALGVTGYELTDSEMTTPEEQLNAILRPKGILTRKVSLKDNWWKQSIGPMLGYDREGNLTALLPTRWGFGYTFTDKDGETRPVNRKAMASSLSRHAITFCKPLPHKTLSQGDLLKFAFKSMSMTNLALLLATALVLALFGMFTPMANKMIFDIVIPTGEARDLLPIFGLLAGAGIGTMLFSLTRNLCTERIRRVVEMHLQNAVMARTFFLSPKFFTKNSSGELTARLDNVSKICSLLNDTIVGAFLTLLFSVVYVAQIFTYAQSVTLPSLAIIAVEIIALVLYYRSIVRARSEYTEKYNKLSGMEYGMFAGIQKLKLTGSERRALTLWLDKYTQATHRIYNPTLDRRLIPALLQLCNVGGTAVIFYFILANGVTTSDYIAFSSAYGMITAAITTIIAVIPEMAQIKPMLDSLNPILEETPEMEQNAPMVDELFGSIEMTEVSFRYSDDSPLVLDNISLSIAPGEYVGIVGKSGCGKSTLMRLLLGFEQPLKGSIYYDNYDLSKVDKTSLRRKIGCCLQNGSLFTGDLFHNITITAPWSTHDDAWEALRMADMEKDVRRMPMGLHTVVVEGSSGFSGGQKQRLLIARALIGHPQIIFFDEATSALDNISQKQVSDNLDSLNCTRIVIAHRLSTIRHCDRIIVLDKGHIAEEGNFDQLMEKKGLFYEMSLRQM
;
A
#
# COMPACT_ATOMS: atom_id res chain seq x y z
N MET A 1 -30.87 27.15 8.03
CA MET A 1 -30.16 28.45 7.96
C MET A 1 -28.83 28.44 8.74
N SER A 2 -28.75 27.85 9.94
CA SER A 2 -27.49 27.75 10.70
C SER A 2 -26.40 26.93 10.02
N ILE A 3 -26.72 25.77 9.45
CA ILE A 3 -25.77 24.89 8.74
C ILE A 3 -25.13 25.57 7.52
N PHE A 4 -25.91 26.37 6.81
CA PHE A 4 -25.45 27.12 5.63
C PHE A 4 -24.48 28.25 6.01
N LEU A 5 -24.78 28.97 7.11
CA LEU A 5 -23.89 30.01 7.65
C LEU A 5 -22.58 29.41 8.18
N ASP A 6 -22.66 28.29 8.86
CA ASP A 6 -21.48 27.54 9.37
C ASP A 6 -20.57 27.04 8.24
N GLN A 7 -21.18 26.60 7.12
CA GLN A 7 -20.44 26.23 5.92
C GLN A 7 -19.73 27.43 5.25
N ILE A 8 -20.39 28.60 5.21
CA ILE A 8 -19.79 29.83 4.65
C ILE A 8 -18.63 30.32 5.53
N GLU A 9 -18.78 30.25 6.85
CA GLU A 9 -17.73 30.64 7.79
C GLU A 9 -16.51 29.70 7.69
N LYS A 10 -16.77 28.39 7.62
CA LYS A 10 -15.74 27.38 7.40
C LYS A 10 -15.04 27.54 6.06
N ARG A 11 -15.77 27.93 5.01
CA ARG A 11 -15.21 28.28 3.70
C ARG A 11 -14.24 29.46 3.81
N LYS A 12 -14.63 30.56 4.47
CA LYS A 12 -13.75 31.72 4.65
C LYS A 12 -12.44 31.36 5.37
N LEU A 13 -12.54 30.57 6.45
CA LEU A 13 -11.35 30.09 7.17
C LEU A 13 -10.42 29.23 6.31
N LEU A 14 -10.99 28.35 5.47
CA LEU A 14 -10.22 27.53 4.55
C LEU A 14 -9.63 28.34 3.40
N GLU A 15 -10.35 29.33 2.87
CA GLU A 15 -9.85 30.23 1.83
C GLU A 15 -8.73 31.14 2.38
N GLU A 16 -8.82 31.65 3.60
CA GLU A 16 -7.76 32.44 4.24
C GLU A 16 -6.50 31.60 4.50
N ALA A 17 -6.66 30.36 5.01
CA ALA A 17 -5.53 29.44 5.21
C ALA A 17 -4.85 29.09 3.88
N SER A 18 -5.63 28.91 2.84
CA SER A 18 -5.19 28.57 1.51
C SER A 18 -4.58 29.77 0.77
N LEU A 19 -5.11 30.97 0.96
CA LEU A 19 -4.49 32.22 0.46
C LEU A 19 -3.11 32.43 1.08
N ALA A 20 -2.94 32.15 2.38
CA ALA A 20 -1.65 32.21 3.04
C ALA A 20 -0.65 31.20 2.43
N GLU A 21 -1.08 29.97 2.18
CA GLU A 21 -0.28 28.94 1.51
C GLU A 21 0.02 29.30 0.05
N THR A 22 -0.96 29.88 -0.67
CA THR A 22 -0.80 30.35 -2.05
C THR A 22 0.14 31.54 -2.13
N PHE A 23 0.04 32.48 -1.18
CA PHE A 23 0.96 33.62 -1.09
C PHE A 23 2.40 33.14 -0.82
N GLU A 24 2.57 32.16 0.04
CA GLU A 24 3.87 31.52 0.28
C GLU A 24 4.41 30.79 -0.95
N LYS A 25 3.56 30.06 -1.67
CA LYS A 25 3.92 29.40 -2.93
C LYS A 25 4.16 30.42 -4.07
N GLY A 26 3.34 31.45 -4.16
CA GLY A 26 3.46 32.53 -5.16
C GLY A 26 4.69 33.40 -4.95
N THR A 27 5.02 33.76 -3.71
CA THR A 27 6.26 34.52 -3.38
C THR A 27 7.50 33.67 -3.67
N ARG A 28 7.44 32.37 -3.48
CA ARG A 28 8.50 31.44 -3.92
C ARG A 28 8.63 31.38 -5.46
N ARG A 29 7.54 31.42 -6.21
CA ARG A 29 7.56 31.43 -7.69
C ARG A 29 8.04 32.75 -8.28
N MET A 30 7.65 33.88 -7.71
CA MET A 30 8.01 35.22 -8.25
C MET A 30 9.36 35.75 -7.79
N GLY A 31 10.04 35.08 -6.87
CA GLY A 31 11.31 35.57 -6.33
C GLY A 31 11.18 36.92 -5.59
N ILE A 32 9.96 37.36 -5.22
CA ILE A 32 9.62 38.63 -4.57
C ILE A 32 9.52 38.46 -3.05
N GLY A 33 10.35 37.72 -2.50
CA GLY A 33 10.61 37.71 -1.08
C GLY A 33 12.10 37.51 -0.98
N SER A 34 12.83 38.49 -0.62
CA SER A 34 14.28 38.57 -0.42
C SER A 34 14.97 37.22 -0.10
N SER A 35 14.73 36.19 -0.83
CA SER A 35 15.61 35.08 -0.89
C SER A 35 16.47 35.25 -2.11
N LYS A 36 17.67 35.75 -1.90
CA LYS A 36 18.80 35.35 -2.71
C LYS A 36 18.55 33.90 -3.08
N ARG A 37 18.57 33.57 -4.38
CA ARG A 37 18.64 32.17 -4.84
C ARG A 37 19.84 31.57 -4.13
N HIS A 38 19.62 30.86 -3.04
CA HIS A 38 20.68 30.27 -2.25
C HIS A 38 21.01 28.94 -2.90
N ALA A 39 22.26 28.79 -3.29
CA ALA A 39 22.90 27.49 -3.30
C ALA A 39 22.48 26.75 -2.01
N VAL A 40 22.13 25.46 -2.11
CA VAL A 40 21.72 24.69 -0.93
C VAL A 40 22.80 24.86 0.14
N PRO A 41 22.47 25.34 1.34
CA PRO A 41 23.50 25.58 2.35
C PRO A 41 24.29 24.31 2.64
N PRO A 42 25.58 24.35 2.90
CA PRO A 42 26.35 23.13 3.22
C PRO A 42 25.79 22.32 4.37
N SER A 43 25.04 22.94 5.28
CA SER A 43 24.31 22.30 6.37
C SER A 43 23.18 21.38 5.86
N ASP A 44 22.47 21.76 4.80
CA ASP A 44 21.37 20.99 4.22
C ASP A 44 21.89 19.74 3.49
N HIS A 45 23.03 19.84 2.80
CA HIS A 45 23.71 18.69 2.21
C HIS A 45 24.14 17.68 3.28
N GLY A 46 24.64 18.15 4.43
CA GLY A 46 25.00 17.30 5.56
C GLY A 46 23.79 16.53 6.12
N ALA A 47 22.67 17.22 6.29
CA ALA A 47 21.42 16.61 6.76
C ALA A 47 20.87 15.56 5.75
N MET A 48 20.83 15.92 4.46
CA MET A 48 20.42 15.00 3.40
C MET A 48 21.31 13.76 3.34
N ARG A 49 22.63 13.95 3.38
CA ARG A 49 23.62 12.85 3.38
C ARG A 49 23.40 11.90 4.54
N SER A 50 23.25 12.42 5.75
CA SER A 50 23.01 11.60 6.96
C SER A 50 21.74 10.77 6.84
N VAL A 51 20.68 11.30 6.24
CA VAL A 51 19.43 10.57 6.03
C VAL A 51 19.57 9.54 4.91
N LEU A 52 20.22 9.89 3.78
CA LEU A 52 20.44 8.97 2.65
C LEU A 52 21.32 7.78 3.09
N ASP A 53 22.35 8.01 3.87
CA ASP A 53 23.22 6.97 4.44
C ASP A 53 22.42 6.06 5.40
N ALA A 54 21.57 6.63 6.25
CA ALA A 54 20.70 5.87 7.14
C ALA A 54 19.64 5.04 6.38
N LEU A 55 19.25 5.50 5.19
CA LEU A 55 18.37 4.74 4.27
C LEU A 55 19.14 3.65 3.50
N GLY A 56 20.47 3.66 3.53
CA GLY A 56 21.33 2.74 2.77
C GLY A 56 21.37 3.07 1.28
N VAL A 57 21.20 4.35 0.93
CA VAL A 57 21.30 4.85 -0.44
C VAL A 57 22.75 5.15 -0.74
N THR A 58 23.32 4.53 -1.78
CA THR A 58 24.71 4.72 -2.21
C THR A 58 24.76 5.22 -3.66
N GLY A 59 25.89 5.81 -4.06
CA GLY A 59 26.12 6.23 -5.46
C GLY A 59 25.27 7.43 -5.86
N TYR A 60 25.21 8.47 -5.01
CA TYR A 60 24.57 9.75 -5.30
C TYR A 60 25.59 10.90 -5.21
N GLU A 61 25.38 11.92 -6.03
CA GLU A 61 26.10 13.19 -5.94
C GLU A 61 25.09 14.28 -5.58
N LEU A 62 25.40 15.05 -4.55
CA LEU A 62 24.68 16.27 -4.21
C LEU A 62 25.38 17.42 -4.92
N THR A 63 24.71 18.01 -5.89
CA THR A 63 25.25 19.12 -6.69
C THR A 63 24.78 20.47 -6.16
N ASP A 64 25.65 21.41 -6.04
CA ASP A 64 25.35 22.81 -5.71
C ASP A 64 24.74 23.52 -6.94
N SER A 65 23.61 23.03 -7.46
CA SER A 65 22.96 23.74 -8.55
C SER A 65 22.01 24.80 -8.00
N GLU A 66 22.22 26.05 -8.43
CA GLU A 66 21.40 27.19 -8.03
C GLU A 66 19.94 27.15 -8.45
N MET A 67 19.53 26.11 -9.21
CA MET A 67 18.22 26.05 -9.87
C MET A 67 17.21 25.08 -9.22
N THR A 68 17.61 24.22 -8.26
CA THR A 68 16.74 23.21 -7.69
C THR A 68 16.56 23.35 -6.18
N THR A 69 15.32 23.21 -5.71
CA THR A 69 15.06 23.17 -4.26
C THR A 69 15.66 21.91 -3.64
N PRO A 70 16.02 21.91 -2.33
CA PRO A 70 16.52 20.70 -1.65
C PRO A 70 15.59 19.49 -1.77
N GLU A 71 14.28 19.75 -1.82
CA GLU A 71 13.26 18.69 -2.00
C GLU A 71 13.31 18.11 -3.42
N GLU A 72 13.54 18.91 -4.45
CA GLU A 72 13.65 18.44 -5.84
C GLU A 72 14.92 17.63 -6.03
N GLN A 73 16.05 18.05 -5.47
CA GLN A 73 17.29 17.26 -5.47
C GLN A 73 17.12 15.93 -4.78
N LEU A 74 16.47 15.93 -3.60
CA LEU A 74 16.19 14.72 -2.86
C LEU A 74 15.29 13.76 -3.67
N ASN A 75 14.26 14.30 -4.30
CA ASN A 75 13.37 13.51 -5.16
C ASN A 75 14.08 12.97 -6.41
N ALA A 76 14.99 13.73 -7.01
CA ALA A 76 15.80 13.28 -8.15
C ALA A 76 16.71 12.09 -7.77
N ILE A 77 17.29 12.09 -6.55
CA ILE A 77 18.12 11.00 -6.05
C ILE A 77 17.31 9.78 -5.64
N LEU A 78 16.15 10.00 -5.00
CA LEU A 78 15.35 8.91 -4.42
C LEU A 78 14.43 8.22 -5.42
N ARG A 79 13.93 8.96 -6.42
CA ARG A 79 13.00 8.45 -7.42
C ARG A 79 13.56 7.30 -8.26
N PRO A 80 14.79 7.34 -8.81
CA PRO A 80 15.35 6.20 -9.54
C PRO A 80 15.48 4.94 -8.68
N LYS A 81 15.57 5.11 -7.34
CA LYS A 81 15.63 4.02 -6.37
C LYS A 81 14.24 3.61 -5.84
N GLY A 82 13.18 4.24 -6.36
CA GLY A 82 11.78 3.97 -6.01
C GLY A 82 11.40 4.37 -4.59
N ILE A 83 12.24 5.15 -3.87
CA ILE A 83 11.95 5.60 -2.50
C ILE A 83 10.98 6.78 -2.58
N LEU A 84 9.82 6.62 -1.94
CA LEU A 84 8.79 7.66 -1.88
C LEU A 84 9.01 8.56 -0.68
N THR A 85 8.80 9.86 -0.90
CA THR A 85 8.83 10.88 0.15
C THR A 85 7.41 11.27 0.56
N ARG A 86 7.19 11.54 1.84
CA ARG A 86 5.92 12.02 2.37
C ARG A 86 6.18 13.14 3.37
N LYS A 87 5.53 14.29 3.17
CA LYS A 87 5.48 15.36 4.16
C LYS A 87 4.52 14.98 5.29
N VAL A 88 4.97 15.13 6.52
CA VAL A 88 4.20 14.82 7.72
C VAL A 88 4.22 15.97 8.70
N SER A 89 3.13 16.16 9.43
CA SER A 89 3.08 17.09 10.56
C SER A 89 3.37 16.35 11.85
N LEU A 90 4.41 16.79 12.55
CA LEU A 90 4.88 16.20 13.80
C LEU A 90 4.04 16.71 14.95
N LYS A 91 3.11 15.89 15.45
CA LYS A 91 2.19 16.21 16.55
C LYS A 91 2.64 15.55 17.85
N ASP A 92 2.39 16.21 18.96
CA ASP A 92 2.63 15.71 20.33
C ASP A 92 4.04 15.13 20.56
N ASN A 93 4.14 14.03 21.28
CA ASN A 93 5.41 13.38 21.65
C ASN A 93 5.90 12.39 20.58
N TRP A 94 5.84 12.76 19.28
CA TRP A 94 6.19 11.91 18.13
C TRP A 94 7.58 11.26 18.25
N TRP A 95 8.54 11.94 18.88
CA TRP A 95 9.94 11.46 19.04
C TRP A 95 10.04 10.20 19.91
N LYS A 96 8.99 9.84 20.66
CA LYS A 96 8.94 8.57 21.40
C LYS A 96 8.61 7.37 20.53
N GLN A 97 8.18 7.61 19.26
CA GLN A 97 7.82 6.59 18.30
C GLN A 97 8.84 6.57 17.17
N SER A 98 9.61 5.49 17.02
CA SER A 98 10.57 5.38 15.94
C SER A 98 9.87 4.90 14.66
N ILE A 99 9.81 5.79 13.66
CA ILE A 99 9.20 5.54 12.34
C ILE A 99 10.29 5.34 11.26
N GLY A 100 11.56 5.46 11.62
CA GLY A 100 12.69 5.45 10.70
C GLY A 100 13.35 6.83 10.57
N PRO A 101 14.39 6.99 9.72
CA PRO A 101 15.02 8.28 9.48
C PRO A 101 14.02 9.25 8.85
N MET A 102 14.09 10.51 9.24
CA MET A 102 13.29 11.62 8.72
C MET A 102 14.16 12.82 8.43
N LEU A 103 13.72 13.66 7.51
CA LEU A 103 14.32 14.97 7.27
C LEU A 103 13.37 16.03 7.84
N GLY A 104 13.77 16.68 8.91
CA GLY A 104 13.02 17.76 9.54
C GLY A 104 13.49 19.12 9.08
N TYR A 105 12.80 20.16 9.57
CA TYR A 105 13.20 21.54 9.39
C TYR A 105 13.48 22.18 10.75
N ASP A 106 14.47 23.05 10.81
CA ASP A 106 14.63 23.93 11.96
C ASP A 106 13.62 25.09 11.87
N ARG A 107 13.63 26.00 12.84
CA ARG A 107 12.76 27.19 12.82
C ARG A 107 13.13 28.22 11.78
N GLU A 108 14.35 28.19 11.26
CA GLU A 108 14.85 29.07 10.21
C GLU A 108 14.58 28.52 8.81
N GLY A 109 14.05 27.27 8.73
CA GLY A 109 13.70 26.61 7.47
C GLY A 109 14.81 25.73 6.88
N ASN A 110 15.97 25.58 7.56
CA ASN A 110 17.05 24.72 7.10
C ASN A 110 16.74 23.24 7.39
N LEU A 111 17.29 22.35 6.59
CA LEU A 111 17.10 20.92 6.75
C LEU A 111 17.91 20.36 7.92
N THR A 112 17.28 19.48 8.68
CA THR A 112 17.91 18.81 9.84
C THR A 112 17.62 17.31 9.78
N ALA A 113 18.67 16.48 9.91
CA ALA A 113 18.51 15.03 9.96
C ALA A 113 17.93 14.58 11.30
N LEU A 114 16.80 13.89 11.27
CA LEU A 114 16.16 13.29 12.42
C LEU A 114 16.38 11.77 12.36
N LEU A 115 17.36 11.28 13.12
CA LEU A 115 17.74 9.89 13.10
C LEU A 115 17.25 9.15 14.36
N PRO A 116 16.68 7.95 14.23
CA PRO A 116 16.27 7.17 15.38
C PRO A 116 17.52 6.77 16.21
N THR A 117 17.39 6.82 17.53
CA THR A 117 18.45 6.35 18.44
C THR A 117 18.73 4.85 18.23
N ARG A 118 19.92 4.40 18.55
CA ARG A 118 20.35 2.99 18.39
C ARG A 118 19.41 1.99 19.04
N TRP A 119 18.84 2.35 20.19
CA TRP A 119 17.83 1.54 20.90
C TRP A 119 16.41 1.74 20.39
N GLY A 120 16.23 2.72 19.47
CA GLY A 120 14.94 3.05 18.91
C GLY A 120 13.97 3.74 19.88
N PHE A 121 14.40 4.17 21.06
CA PHE A 121 13.60 4.91 22.05
C PHE A 121 13.83 6.41 21.95
N GLY A 122 13.62 7.00 20.78
CA GLY A 122 13.79 8.43 20.58
C GLY A 122 14.48 8.76 19.28
N TYR A 123 14.66 10.04 19.08
CA TYR A 123 15.36 10.60 17.93
C TYR A 123 16.50 11.48 18.39
N THR A 124 17.50 11.55 17.54
CA THR A 124 18.57 12.55 17.62
C THR A 124 18.50 13.47 16.42
N PHE A 125 18.89 14.71 16.59
CA PHE A 125 19.06 15.69 15.50
C PHE A 125 20.44 16.32 15.58
N THR A 126 20.96 16.74 14.45
CA THR A 126 22.22 17.47 14.39
C THR A 126 21.93 18.96 14.48
N ASP A 127 22.47 19.62 15.51
CA ASP A 127 22.31 21.05 15.72
C ASP A 127 23.24 21.85 14.78
N LYS A 128 23.06 23.16 14.70
CA LYS A 128 23.85 24.10 13.87
C LYS A 128 25.36 23.98 14.11
N ASP A 129 25.73 23.63 15.34
CA ASP A 129 27.13 23.42 15.74
C ASP A 129 27.71 22.06 15.32
N GLY A 130 26.95 21.25 14.59
CA GLY A 130 27.33 19.87 14.20
C GLY A 130 27.23 18.84 15.31
N GLU A 131 26.74 19.21 16.49
CA GLU A 131 26.54 18.28 17.60
C GLU A 131 25.24 17.50 17.50
N THR A 132 25.32 16.19 17.77
CA THR A 132 24.14 15.32 17.82
C THR A 132 23.47 15.42 19.19
N ARG A 133 22.25 15.96 19.22
CA ARG A 133 21.46 16.12 20.45
C ARG A 133 20.17 15.26 20.42
N PRO A 134 19.71 14.76 21.58
CA PRO A 134 18.45 14.03 21.63
C PRO A 134 17.25 14.97 21.46
N VAL A 135 16.26 14.52 20.69
CA VAL A 135 14.98 15.23 20.53
C VAL A 135 14.16 15.09 21.82
N ASN A 136 13.85 16.22 22.43
CA ASN A 136 12.99 16.30 23.61
C ASN A 136 12.02 17.48 23.49
N ARG A 137 11.14 17.66 24.51
CA ARG A 137 10.14 18.73 24.50
C ARG A 137 10.76 20.14 24.42
N LYS A 138 11.95 20.34 25.00
CA LYS A 138 12.68 21.62 24.91
C LYS A 138 13.24 21.84 23.49
N ALA A 139 13.87 20.83 22.90
CA ALA A 139 14.40 20.89 21.52
C ALA A 139 13.29 21.18 20.50
N MET A 140 12.11 20.53 20.64
CA MET A 140 10.93 20.83 19.81
C MET A 140 10.46 22.27 19.97
N ALA A 141 10.50 22.80 21.20
CA ALA A 141 10.05 24.16 21.46
C ALA A 141 11.06 25.24 21.01
N SER A 142 12.37 24.92 20.93
CA SER A 142 13.41 25.91 20.63
C SER A 142 13.97 25.80 19.21
N SER A 143 14.15 24.60 18.68
CA SER A 143 15.02 24.38 17.51
C SER A 143 14.32 23.73 16.32
N LEU A 144 13.24 22.97 16.49
CA LEU A 144 12.64 22.17 15.42
C LEU A 144 11.28 22.70 14.97
N SER A 145 10.99 22.57 13.69
CA SER A 145 9.67 22.81 13.10
C SER A 145 8.75 21.60 13.31
N ARG A 146 7.44 21.80 13.10
CA ARG A 146 6.43 20.73 13.13
C ARG A 146 6.30 19.96 11.83
N HIS A 147 7.11 20.25 10.84
CA HIS A 147 7.05 19.59 9.53
C HIS A 147 8.29 18.73 9.34
N ALA A 148 8.13 17.58 8.76
CA ALA A 148 9.22 16.67 8.37
C ALA A 148 8.86 15.88 7.12
N ILE A 149 9.87 15.31 6.46
CA ILE A 149 9.75 14.39 5.34
C ILE A 149 10.12 13.01 5.83
N THR A 150 9.22 12.05 5.65
CA THR A 150 9.44 10.63 5.92
C THR A 150 9.68 9.88 4.61
N PHE A 151 10.35 8.73 4.70
CA PHE A 151 10.77 7.94 3.56
C PHE A 151 10.18 6.54 3.62
N CYS A 152 9.60 6.09 2.52
CA CYS A 152 9.07 4.75 2.38
C CYS A 152 9.99 3.95 1.44
N LYS A 153 10.64 2.89 1.95
CA LYS A 153 11.44 1.99 1.13
C LYS A 153 10.51 1.13 0.27
N PRO A 154 10.68 1.12 -1.06
CA PRO A 154 9.90 0.27 -1.93
C PRO A 154 10.39 -1.17 -1.90
N LEU A 155 9.56 -2.08 -2.39
CA LEU A 155 10.00 -3.40 -2.83
C LEU A 155 10.80 -3.27 -4.15
N PRO A 156 11.76 -4.16 -4.41
CA PRO A 156 12.54 -4.15 -5.66
C PRO A 156 11.65 -4.19 -6.92
N HIS A 157 12.06 -3.47 -7.97
CA HIS A 157 11.36 -3.40 -9.26
C HIS A 157 11.64 -4.61 -10.15
N LYS A 158 11.40 -5.81 -9.64
CA LYS A 158 11.51 -7.08 -10.36
C LYS A 158 10.38 -8.01 -9.95
N THR A 159 10.22 -9.11 -10.64
CA THR A 159 9.37 -10.20 -10.16
C THR A 159 9.84 -10.64 -8.78
N LEU A 160 8.95 -10.72 -7.82
CA LEU A 160 9.26 -11.05 -6.43
C LEU A 160 8.64 -12.38 -6.05
N SER A 161 9.38 -13.12 -5.24
CA SER A 161 8.86 -14.29 -4.53
C SER A 161 8.34 -13.91 -3.13
N GLN A 162 7.52 -14.76 -2.54
CA GLN A 162 7.11 -14.64 -1.13
C GLN A 162 8.34 -14.58 -0.19
N GLY A 163 9.42 -15.30 -0.55
CA GLY A 163 10.68 -15.27 0.21
C GLY A 163 11.33 -13.88 0.21
N ASP A 164 11.22 -13.13 -0.87
CA ASP A 164 11.74 -11.75 -0.94
C ASP A 164 10.93 -10.81 -0.05
N LEU A 165 9.61 -11.00 0.02
CA LEU A 165 8.73 -10.27 0.92
C LEU A 165 9.10 -10.52 2.39
N LEU A 166 9.31 -11.79 2.77
CA LEU A 166 9.72 -12.16 4.12
C LEU A 166 11.12 -11.63 4.46
N LYS A 167 12.08 -11.66 3.51
CA LYS A 167 13.40 -11.04 3.68
C LYS A 167 13.31 -9.54 3.90
N PHE A 168 12.42 -8.86 3.17
CA PHE A 168 12.16 -7.43 3.35
C PHE A 168 11.60 -7.14 4.74
N ALA A 169 10.62 -7.93 5.20
CA ALA A 169 10.04 -7.84 6.54
C ALA A 169 11.11 -8.03 7.62
N PHE A 170 11.94 -9.06 7.49
CA PHE A 170 13.03 -9.35 8.43
C PHE A 170 14.10 -8.23 8.45
N LYS A 171 14.49 -7.72 7.29
CA LYS A 171 15.44 -6.60 7.17
C LYS A 171 14.90 -5.30 7.77
N SER A 172 13.58 -5.16 7.87
CA SER A 172 12.92 -4.00 8.49
C SER A 172 12.90 -4.07 10.01
N MET A 173 13.23 -5.23 10.59
CA MET A 173 13.33 -5.41 12.04
C MET A 173 14.62 -4.79 12.58
N SER A 174 14.52 -4.14 13.73
CA SER A 174 15.71 -3.71 14.50
C SER A 174 16.35 -4.91 15.19
N MET A 175 17.62 -5.19 14.89
CA MET A 175 18.38 -6.28 15.52
C MET A 175 18.48 -6.12 17.05
N THR A 176 18.47 -4.88 17.54
CA THR A 176 18.47 -4.60 18.98
C THR A 176 17.16 -5.04 19.64
N ASN A 177 16.01 -4.76 19.01
CA ASN A 177 14.71 -5.19 19.52
C ASN A 177 14.56 -6.71 19.47
N LEU A 178 15.10 -7.36 18.43
CA LEU A 178 15.11 -8.81 18.31
C LEU A 178 16.00 -9.45 19.40
N ALA A 179 17.19 -8.91 19.65
CA ALA A 179 18.07 -9.40 20.72
C ALA A 179 17.42 -9.24 22.11
N LEU A 180 16.76 -8.10 22.35
CA LEU A 180 16.03 -7.86 23.61
C LEU A 180 14.85 -8.83 23.76
N LEU A 181 14.14 -9.13 22.69
CA LEU A 181 13.04 -10.10 22.67
C LEU A 181 13.54 -11.50 23.03
N LEU A 182 14.65 -11.95 22.43
CA LEU A 182 15.27 -13.24 22.73
C LEU A 182 15.78 -13.30 24.18
N ALA A 183 16.44 -12.25 24.64
CA ALA A 183 16.94 -12.17 26.01
C ALA A 183 15.81 -12.24 27.05
N THR A 184 14.73 -11.48 26.85
CA THR A 184 13.57 -11.51 27.75
C THR A 184 12.87 -12.85 27.75
N ALA A 185 12.77 -13.52 26.60
CA ALA A 185 12.18 -14.86 26.49
C ALA A 185 13.04 -15.92 27.22
N LEU A 186 14.38 -15.83 27.09
CA LEU A 186 15.29 -16.70 27.83
C LEU A 186 15.14 -16.51 29.34
N VAL A 187 15.14 -15.26 29.80
CA VAL A 187 14.97 -14.96 31.23
C VAL A 187 13.66 -15.51 31.78
N LEU A 188 12.55 -15.37 30.99
CA LEU A 188 11.24 -15.93 31.36
C LEU A 188 11.29 -17.45 31.48
N ALA A 189 11.99 -18.15 30.58
CA ALA A 189 12.19 -19.61 30.69
C ALA A 189 12.97 -20.00 31.95
N LEU A 190 14.03 -19.23 32.28
CA LEU A 190 14.80 -19.44 33.50
C LEU A 190 13.96 -19.23 34.78
N PHE A 191 13.13 -18.20 34.83
CA PHE A 191 12.16 -18.00 35.93
C PHE A 191 11.20 -19.18 36.07
N GLY A 192 10.76 -19.77 34.95
CA GLY A 192 9.93 -20.97 34.96
C GLY A 192 10.56 -22.17 35.65
N MET A 193 11.91 -22.27 35.68
CA MET A 193 12.61 -23.35 36.38
C MET A 193 12.43 -23.31 37.90
N PHE A 194 12.11 -22.15 38.48
CA PHE A 194 11.93 -22.04 39.93
C PHE A 194 10.73 -22.83 40.45
N THR A 195 9.69 -23.02 39.67
CA THR A 195 8.49 -23.75 40.10
C THR A 195 8.79 -25.26 40.36
N PRO A 196 9.39 -26.01 39.39
CA PRO A 196 9.82 -27.40 39.70
C PRO A 196 10.80 -27.51 40.85
N MET A 197 11.76 -26.57 40.94
CA MET A 197 12.75 -26.55 42.03
C MET A 197 12.10 -26.32 43.41
N ALA A 198 11.18 -25.35 43.47
CA ALA A 198 10.42 -25.08 44.71
C ALA A 198 9.58 -26.29 45.13
N ASN A 199 8.89 -26.93 44.17
CA ASN A 199 8.13 -28.14 44.44
C ASN A 199 9.04 -29.26 45.03
N LYS A 200 10.24 -29.47 44.45
CA LYS A 200 11.22 -30.43 45.02
C LYS A 200 11.57 -30.06 46.46
N MET A 201 11.91 -28.80 46.72
CA MET A 201 12.29 -28.35 48.08
C MET A 201 11.17 -28.53 49.10
N ILE A 202 9.91 -28.32 48.68
CA ILE A 202 8.75 -28.53 49.59
C ILE A 202 8.67 -30.01 49.99
N PHE A 203 8.79 -30.93 49.07
CA PHE A 203 8.67 -32.36 49.34
C PHE A 203 9.93 -32.99 49.99
N ASP A 204 11.12 -32.44 49.76
CA ASP A 204 12.36 -32.93 50.34
C ASP A 204 12.62 -32.36 51.74
N ILE A 205 12.22 -31.11 52.01
CA ILE A 205 12.60 -30.40 53.24
C ILE A 205 11.38 -30.11 54.10
N VAL A 206 10.39 -29.41 53.58
CA VAL A 206 9.29 -28.84 54.38
C VAL A 206 8.34 -29.93 54.91
N ILE A 207 7.97 -30.89 54.06
CA ILE A 207 7.02 -31.93 54.48
C ILE A 207 7.66 -32.89 55.53
N PRO A 208 8.91 -33.33 55.37
CA PRO A 208 9.57 -34.15 56.39
C PRO A 208 9.86 -33.45 57.71
N THR A 209 10.18 -32.13 57.66
CA THR A 209 10.45 -31.37 58.92
C THR A 209 9.16 -31.00 59.64
N GLY A 210 8.05 -30.84 58.92
CA GLY A 210 6.77 -30.41 59.48
C GLY A 210 6.73 -28.96 59.97
N GLU A 211 7.81 -28.17 59.73
CA GLU A 211 7.89 -26.77 60.19
C GLU A 211 7.36 -25.80 59.12
N ALA A 212 6.21 -25.14 59.41
CA ALA A 212 5.64 -24.15 58.52
C ALA A 212 6.56 -22.94 58.26
N ARG A 213 7.58 -22.71 59.14
CA ARG A 213 8.54 -21.61 58.99
C ARG A 213 9.44 -21.82 57.75
N ASP A 214 9.72 -23.05 57.36
CA ASP A 214 10.56 -23.39 56.19
C ASP A 214 9.85 -23.08 54.85
N LEU A 215 8.54 -22.85 54.85
CA LEU A 215 7.80 -22.37 53.70
C LEU A 215 8.07 -20.90 53.35
N LEU A 216 8.49 -20.08 54.31
CA LEU A 216 8.65 -18.64 54.09
C LEU A 216 9.74 -18.29 53.05
N PRO A 217 10.93 -18.90 53.05
CA PRO A 217 11.92 -18.68 52.00
C PRO A 217 11.43 -19.14 50.61
N ILE A 218 10.75 -20.29 50.54
CA ILE A 218 10.23 -20.84 49.29
C ILE A 218 9.12 -19.93 48.74
N PHE A 219 8.23 -19.41 49.57
CA PHE A 219 7.24 -18.44 49.20
C PHE A 219 7.87 -17.13 48.69
N GLY A 220 8.92 -16.64 49.34
CA GLY A 220 9.70 -15.48 48.91
C GLY A 220 10.32 -15.69 47.55
N LEU A 221 10.88 -16.86 47.29
CA LEU A 221 11.46 -17.24 45.99
C LEU A 221 10.39 -17.28 44.88
N LEU A 222 9.27 -17.94 45.14
CA LEU A 222 8.16 -18.02 44.16
C LEU A 222 7.50 -16.66 43.91
N ALA A 223 7.32 -15.85 44.97
CA ALA A 223 6.78 -14.48 44.81
C ALA A 223 7.73 -13.59 44.02
N GLY A 224 9.03 -13.65 44.27
CA GLY A 224 10.05 -12.94 43.51
C GLY A 224 10.10 -13.38 42.06
N ALA A 225 10.07 -14.72 41.82
CA ALA A 225 9.99 -15.26 40.46
C ALA A 225 8.70 -14.82 39.74
N GLY A 226 7.55 -14.79 40.44
CA GLY A 226 6.27 -14.32 39.88
C GLY A 226 6.31 -12.84 39.47
N ILE A 227 6.84 -11.97 40.34
CA ILE A 227 7.02 -10.54 40.04
C ILE A 227 8.01 -10.37 38.85
N GLY A 228 9.13 -11.10 38.86
CA GLY A 228 10.09 -11.11 37.77
C GLY A 228 9.45 -11.52 36.45
N THR A 229 8.68 -12.62 36.43
CA THR A 229 7.95 -13.10 35.26
C THR A 229 6.96 -12.06 34.76
N MET A 230 6.23 -11.37 35.62
CA MET A 230 5.32 -10.29 35.25
C MET A 230 6.06 -9.13 34.56
N LEU A 231 7.15 -8.63 35.12
CA LEU A 231 7.92 -7.50 34.58
C LEU A 231 8.58 -7.86 33.22
N PHE A 232 9.20 -9.04 33.14
CA PHE A 232 9.82 -9.47 31.88
C PHE A 232 8.79 -9.82 30.80
N SER A 233 7.63 -10.36 31.15
CA SER A 233 6.55 -10.59 30.18
C SER A 233 5.99 -9.27 29.64
N LEU A 234 5.83 -8.23 30.49
CA LEU A 234 5.44 -6.89 30.05
C LEU A 234 6.47 -6.33 29.07
N THR A 235 7.77 -6.41 29.40
CA THR A 235 8.86 -5.95 28.53
C THR A 235 8.85 -6.70 27.18
N ARG A 236 8.69 -8.02 27.21
CA ARG A 236 8.57 -8.86 26.00
C ARG A 236 7.39 -8.40 25.14
N ASN A 237 6.22 -8.23 25.72
CA ASN A 237 5.02 -7.83 24.98
C ASN A 237 5.18 -6.43 24.35
N LEU A 238 5.79 -5.47 25.06
CA LEU A 238 6.10 -4.15 24.51
C LEU A 238 7.10 -4.22 23.34
N CYS A 239 8.14 -5.06 23.44
CA CYS A 239 9.09 -5.27 22.35
C CYS A 239 8.42 -5.91 21.13
N THR A 240 7.60 -6.92 21.35
CA THR A 240 6.85 -7.63 20.32
C THR A 240 5.93 -6.68 19.56
N GLU A 241 5.12 -5.92 20.29
CA GLU A 241 4.21 -4.93 19.71
C GLU A 241 4.94 -3.85 18.90
N ARG A 242 6.10 -3.43 19.37
CA ARG A 242 6.92 -2.45 18.66
C ARG A 242 7.49 -3.01 17.35
N ILE A 243 8.02 -4.23 17.38
CA ILE A 243 8.50 -4.92 16.16
C ILE A 243 7.35 -5.03 15.17
N ARG A 244 6.17 -5.47 15.61
CA ARG A 244 4.97 -5.59 14.78
C ARG A 244 4.66 -4.30 14.04
N ARG A 245 4.48 -3.20 14.79
CA ARG A 245 4.09 -1.90 14.20
C ARG A 245 5.07 -1.40 13.16
N VAL A 246 6.37 -1.55 13.40
CA VAL A 246 7.40 -1.11 12.47
C VAL A 246 7.38 -1.97 11.20
N VAL A 247 7.32 -3.29 11.34
CA VAL A 247 7.29 -4.21 10.20
C VAL A 247 6.01 -4.03 9.38
N GLU A 248 4.85 -3.96 10.05
CA GLU A 248 3.55 -3.76 9.41
C GLU A 248 3.52 -2.47 8.60
N MET A 249 3.98 -1.36 9.18
CA MET A 249 4.02 -0.07 8.48
C MET A 249 4.93 -0.12 7.25
N HIS A 250 6.13 -0.67 7.38
CA HIS A 250 7.06 -0.76 6.24
C HIS A 250 6.54 -1.70 5.15
N LEU A 251 6.01 -2.85 5.54
CA LEU A 251 5.52 -3.85 4.60
C LEU A 251 4.25 -3.38 3.87
N GLN A 252 3.29 -2.82 4.61
CA GLN A 252 2.05 -2.30 4.03
C GLN A 252 2.32 -1.14 3.07
N ASN A 253 3.18 -0.18 3.47
CA ASN A 253 3.59 0.91 2.59
C ASN A 253 4.30 0.41 1.33
N ALA A 254 5.20 -0.57 1.45
CA ALA A 254 5.96 -1.10 0.33
C ALA A 254 5.09 -1.89 -0.65
N VAL A 255 4.15 -2.72 -0.16
CA VAL A 255 3.21 -3.47 -1.02
C VAL A 255 2.20 -2.53 -1.67
N MET A 256 1.69 -1.54 -0.93
CA MET A 256 0.77 -0.53 -1.47
C MET A 256 1.45 0.31 -2.56
N ALA A 257 2.67 0.80 -2.29
CA ALA A 257 3.46 1.53 -3.28
C ALA A 257 3.67 0.69 -4.54
N ARG A 258 4.08 -0.60 -4.38
CA ARG A 258 4.23 -1.51 -5.52
C ARG A 258 2.94 -1.64 -6.30
N THR A 259 1.80 -1.82 -5.63
CA THR A 259 0.50 -1.95 -6.28
C THR A 259 0.19 -0.74 -7.16
N PHE A 260 0.42 0.49 -6.67
CA PHE A 260 0.20 1.71 -7.46
C PHE A 260 1.12 1.85 -8.67
N PHE A 261 2.29 1.24 -8.64
CA PHE A 261 3.22 1.25 -9.78
C PHE A 261 3.00 0.11 -10.78
N LEU A 262 2.03 -0.76 -10.57
CA LEU A 262 1.68 -1.79 -11.56
C LEU A 262 0.98 -1.19 -12.78
N SER A 263 1.09 -1.88 -13.91
CA SER A 263 0.50 -1.45 -15.17
C SER A 263 -1.03 -1.33 -15.08
N PRO A 264 -1.68 -0.41 -15.83
CA PRO A 264 -3.14 -0.33 -15.91
C PRO A 264 -3.81 -1.65 -16.32
N LYS A 265 -3.13 -2.48 -17.11
CA LYS A 265 -3.59 -3.81 -17.53
C LYS A 265 -3.81 -4.75 -16.33
N PHE A 266 -3.00 -4.64 -15.27
CA PHE A 266 -3.17 -5.41 -14.05
C PHE A 266 -4.53 -5.12 -13.38
N PHE A 267 -4.93 -3.84 -13.33
CA PHE A 267 -6.18 -3.42 -12.69
C PHE A 267 -7.43 -3.79 -13.50
N THR A 268 -7.31 -4.01 -14.80
CA THR A 268 -8.43 -4.52 -15.61
C THR A 268 -8.70 -6.01 -15.39
N LYS A 269 -7.68 -6.77 -14.97
CA LYS A 269 -7.78 -8.21 -14.70
C LYS A 269 -8.25 -8.53 -13.28
N ASN A 270 -8.05 -7.62 -12.33
CA ASN A 270 -8.34 -7.83 -10.91
C ASN A 270 -9.41 -6.83 -10.44
N SER A 271 -10.44 -7.29 -9.74
CA SER A 271 -11.45 -6.39 -9.18
C SER A 271 -10.89 -5.56 -8.02
N SER A 272 -11.39 -4.33 -7.86
CA SER A 272 -10.97 -3.44 -6.76
C SER A 272 -11.20 -4.06 -5.38
N GLY A 273 -12.32 -4.77 -5.19
CA GLY A 273 -12.61 -5.45 -3.91
C GLY A 273 -11.66 -6.61 -3.64
N GLU A 274 -11.27 -7.36 -4.67
CA GLU A 274 -10.29 -8.44 -4.55
C GLU A 274 -8.91 -7.90 -4.19
N LEU A 275 -8.48 -6.81 -4.84
CA LEU A 275 -7.20 -6.16 -4.54
C LEU A 275 -7.16 -5.60 -3.12
N THR A 276 -8.25 -4.99 -2.67
CA THR A 276 -8.37 -4.49 -1.29
C THR A 276 -8.26 -5.65 -0.29
N ALA A 277 -8.97 -6.77 -0.52
CA ALA A 277 -8.88 -7.94 0.34
C ALA A 277 -7.46 -8.55 0.38
N ARG A 278 -6.75 -8.54 -0.75
CA ARG A 278 -5.34 -8.97 -0.83
C ARG A 278 -4.41 -8.06 -0.03
N LEU A 279 -4.58 -6.75 -0.14
CA LEU A 279 -3.79 -5.76 0.63
C LEU A 279 -4.04 -5.85 2.13
N ASP A 280 -5.29 -6.08 2.56
CA ASP A 280 -5.63 -6.32 3.96
C ASP A 280 -4.96 -7.56 4.54
N ASN A 281 -4.68 -8.57 3.71
CA ASN A 281 -3.96 -9.76 4.15
C ASN A 281 -2.54 -9.44 4.62
N VAL A 282 -1.91 -8.37 4.13
CA VAL A 282 -0.57 -7.94 4.61
C VAL A 282 -0.62 -7.59 6.10
N SER A 283 -1.59 -6.78 6.53
CA SER A 283 -1.76 -6.42 7.94
C SER A 283 -2.09 -7.64 8.82
N LYS A 284 -2.98 -8.52 8.31
CA LYS A 284 -3.32 -9.77 9.00
C LYS A 284 -2.13 -10.71 9.16
N ILE A 285 -1.28 -10.84 8.12
CA ILE A 285 -0.04 -11.64 8.20
C ILE A 285 0.88 -11.07 9.28
N CYS A 286 1.06 -9.75 9.31
CA CYS A 286 1.92 -9.11 10.32
C CYS A 286 1.40 -9.33 11.75
N SER A 287 0.08 -9.23 11.99
CA SER A 287 -0.51 -9.48 13.30
C SER A 287 -0.36 -10.95 13.71
N LEU A 288 -0.70 -11.89 12.82
CA LEU A 288 -0.58 -13.33 13.11
C LEU A 288 0.86 -13.76 13.37
N LEU A 289 1.83 -13.25 12.58
CA LEU A 289 3.25 -13.56 12.78
C LEU A 289 3.73 -13.09 14.16
N ASN A 290 3.30 -11.91 14.58
CA ASN A 290 3.85 -11.28 15.76
C ASN A 290 3.14 -11.71 17.05
N ASP A 291 1.81 -11.66 17.08
CA ASP A 291 1.05 -11.83 18.32
C ASP A 291 1.01 -13.29 18.78
N THR A 292 0.99 -14.22 17.84
CA THR A 292 0.70 -15.61 18.15
C THR A 292 1.91 -16.51 17.88
N ILE A 293 2.54 -16.37 16.70
CA ILE A 293 3.58 -17.32 16.27
C ILE A 293 4.91 -17.06 16.94
N VAL A 294 5.35 -15.80 17.02
CA VAL A 294 6.63 -15.46 17.65
C VAL A 294 6.58 -15.85 19.14
N GLY A 295 5.47 -15.57 19.82
CA GLY A 295 5.29 -15.97 21.23
C GLY A 295 5.34 -17.48 21.43
N ALA A 296 4.58 -18.25 20.64
CA ALA A 296 4.55 -19.70 20.71
C ALA A 296 5.91 -20.33 20.34
N PHE A 297 6.56 -19.83 19.29
CA PHE A 297 7.89 -20.29 18.88
C PHE A 297 8.95 -20.06 19.95
N LEU A 298 8.97 -18.88 20.56
CA LEU A 298 9.91 -18.58 21.66
C LEU A 298 9.67 -19.47 22.88
N THR A 299 8.39 -19.70 23.21
CA THR A 299 8.03 -20.60 24.32
C THR A 299 8.53 -22.02 24.04
N LEU A 300 8.35 -22.53 22.81
CA LEU A 300 8.87 -23.84 22.43
C LEU A 300 10.41 -23.88 22.42
N LEU A 301 11.05 -22.88 21.82
CA LEU A 301 12.52 -22.82 21.71
C LEU A 301 13.15 -22.89 23.10
N PHE A 302 12.66 -22.13 24.04
CA PHE A 302 13.20 -22.07 25.39
C PHE A 302 12.67 -23.17 26.30
N SER A 303 11.64 -23.95 25.90
CA SER A 303 11.21 -25.16 26.63
C SER A 303 12.29 -26.25 26.68
N VAL A 304 13.30 -26.15 25.80
CA VAL A 304 14.52 -27.03 25.87
C VAL A 304 15.21 -26.95 27.22
N VAL A 305 15.15 -25.82 27.93
CA VAL A 305 15.66 -25.67 29.31
C VAL A 305 14.99 -26.66 30.28
N TYR A 306 13.68 -26.92 30.09
CA TYR A 306 12.92 -27.85 30.91
C TYR A 306 13.29 -29.31 30.60
N VAL A 307 13.74 -29.62 29.37
CA VAL A 307 14.25 -30.93 29.00
C VAL A 307 15.54 -31.24 29.82
N ALA A 308 16.44 -30.26 29.97
CA ALA A 308 17.61 -30.41 30.83
C ALA A 308 17.19 -30.66 32.28
N GLN A 309 16.15 -30.00 32.76
CA GLN A 309 15.62 -30.13 34.11
C GLN A 309 14.99 -31.52 34.35
N ILE A 310 14.23 -32.06 33.38
CA ILE A 310 13.71 -33.43 33.41
C ILE A 310 14.83 -34.46 33.57
N PHE A 311 15.92 -34.27 32.81
CA PHE A 311 17.08 -35.17 32.87
C PHE A 311 17.73 -35.19 34.29
N THR A 312 17.78 -34.06 34.97
CA THR A 312 18.35 -33.96 36.32
C THR A 312 17.47 -34.58 37.41
N TYR A 313 16.14 -34.59 37.25
CA TYR A 313 15.24 -35.13 38.28
C TYR A 313 14.97 -36.64 38.13
N ALA A 314 14.84 -37.13 36.90
CA ALA A 314 14.51 -38.52 36.66
C ALA A 314 15.13 -39.03 35.35
N GLN A 315 16.43 -39.33 35.35
CA GLN A 315 17.18 -39.78 34.18
C GLN A 315 16.56 -41.03 33.51
N SER A 316 16.06 -41.97 34.28
CA SER A 316 15.46 -43.21 33.79
C SER A 316 14.14 -43.02 33.03
N VAL A 317 13.44 -41.91 33.29
CA VAL A 317 12.13 -41.59 32.69
C VAL A 317 12.28 -40.59 31.55
N THR A 318 13.46 -40.00 31.39
CA THR A 318 13.68 -38.96 30.34
C THR A 318 13.47 -39.52 28.93
N LEU A 319 13.99 -40.73 28.62
CA LEU A 319 13.86 -41.31 27.28
C LEU A 319 12.40 -41.62 26.90
N PRO A 320 11.59 -42.28 27.74
CA PRO A 320 10.15 -42.45 27.50
C PRO A 320 9.42 -41.13 27.30
N SER A 321 9.73 -40.11 28.10
CA SER A 321 9.09 -38.77 27.98
C SER A 321 9.41 -38.10 26.66
N LEU A 322 10.64 -38.13 26.19
CA LEU A 322 11.06 -37.59 24.89
C LEU A 322 10.42 -38.35 23.73
N ALA A 323 10.22 -39.68 23.87
CA ALA A 323 9.51 -40.46 22.86
C ALA A 323 8.01 -40.00 22.72
N ILE A 324 7.35 -39.75 23.85
CA ILE A 324 5.96 -39.22 23.85
C ILE A 324 5.90 -37.84 23.19
N ILE A 325 6.82 -36.94 23.56
CA ILE A 325 6.93 -35.60 22.96
C ILE A 325 7.16 -35.69 21.44
N ALA A 326 8.01 -36.65 20.99
CA ALA A 326 8.24 -36.84 19.55
C ALA A 326 6.97 -37.28 18.81
N VAL A 327 6.17 -38.17 19.41
CA VAL A 327 4.87 -38.58 18.84
C VAL A 327 3.92 -37.39 18.77
N GLU A 328 3.86 -36.56 19.80
CA GLU A 328 3.02 -35.34 19.79
C GLU A 328 3.46 -34.36 18.69
N ILE A 329 4.76 -34.13 18.50
CA ILE A 329 5.28 -33.27 17.43
C ILE A 329 4.93 -33.82 16.04
N ILE A 330 5.03 -35.14 15.81
CA ILE A 330 4.63 -35.74 14.53
C ILE A 330 3.15 -35.52 14.27
N ALA A 331 2.30 -35.76 15.28
CA ALA A 331 0.85 -35.53 15.16
C ALA A 331 0.54 -34.05 14.88
N LEU A 332 1.26 -33.10 15.48
CA LEU A 332 1.14 -31.69 15.21
C LEU A 332 1.48 -31.33 13.75
N VAL A 333 2.54 -31.91 13.19
CA VAL A 333 2.91 -31.68 11.78
C VAL A 333 1.81 -32.17 10.82
N LEU A 334 1.24 -33.35 11.12
CA LEU A 334 0.13 -33.90 10.33
C LEU A 334 -1.13 -33.01 10.44
N TYR A 335 -1.45 -32.53 11.61
CA TYR A 335 -2.56 -31.60 11.86
C TYR A 335 -2.39 -30.30 11.09
N TYR A 336 -1.20 -29.68 11.15
CA TYR A 336 -0.88 -28.47 10.40
C TYR A 336 -1.10 -28.66 8.89
N ARG A 337 -0.56 -29.75 8.31
CA ARG A 337 -0.74 -30.04 6.88
C ARG A 337 -2.22 -30.15 6.47
N SER A 338 -3.05 -30.77 7.29
CA SER A 338 -4.48 -30.90 7.04
C SER A 338 -5.20 -29.56 7.06
N ILE A 339 -4.87 -28.71 8.05
CA ILE A 339 -5.51 -27.39 8.16
C ILE A 339 -5.10 -26.45 7.03
N VAL A 340 -3.80 -26.43 6.65
CA VAL A 340 -3.32 -25.55 5.57
C VAL A 340 -4.09 -25.76 4.28
N ARG A 341 -4.35 -27.01 3.89
CA ARG A 341 -5.13 -27.31 2.66
C ARG A 341 -6.53 -26.70 2.69
N ALA A 342 -7.20 -26.79 3.83
CA ALA A 342 -8.55 -26.25 3.96
C ALA A 342 -8.58 -24.73 3.99
N ARG A 343 -7.60 -24.11 4.63
CA ARG A 343 -7.48 -22.65 4.70
C ARG A 343 -7.10 -22.03 3.36
N SER A 344 -6.28 -22.72 2.57
CA SER A 344 -5.93 -22.27 1.22
C SER A 344 -7.17 -22.15 0.33
N GLU A 345 -8.00 -23.19 0.30
CA GLU A 345 -9.24 -23.18 -0.48
C GLU A 345 -10.24 -22.11 0.02
N TYR A 346 -10.34 -21.95 1.32
CA TYR A 346 -11.18 -20.90 1.92
C TYR A 346 -10.73 -19.51 1.50
N THR A 347 -9.43 -19.19 1.66
CA THR A 347 -8.90 -17.85 1.38
C THR A 347 -9.09 -17.46 -0.08
N GLU A 348 -8.85 -18.39 -1.02
CA GLU A 348 -9.07 -18.14 -2.44
C GLU A 348 -10.54 -17.83 -2.76
N LYS A 349 -11.45 -18.68 -2.25
CA LYS A 349 -12.90 -18.51 -2.47
C LYS A 349 -13.43 -17.25 -1.78
N TYR A 350 -12.93 -16.93 -0.60
CA TYR A 350 -13.35 -15.76 0.16
C TYR A 350 -12.89 -14.45 -0.49
N ASN A 351 -11.69 -14.39 -1.06
CA ASN A 351 -11.22 -13.21 -1.80
C ASN A 351 -12.11 -12.93 -3.04
N LYS A 352 -12.53 -14.00 -3.75
CA LYS A 352 -13.48 -13.87 -4.87
C LYS A 352 -14.87 -13.42 -4.40
N LEU A 353 -15.32 -13.91 -3.24
CA LEU A 353 -16.58 -13.49 -2.62
C LEU A 353 -16.54 -11.99 -2.26
N SER A 354 -15.46 -11.53 -1.66
CA SER A 354 -15.25 -10.12 -1.31
C SER A 354 -15.30 -9.20 -2.54
N GLY A 355 -14.73 -9.64 -3.66
CA GLY A 355 -14.86 -8.92 -4.93
C GLY A 355 -16.31 -8.82 -5.41
N MET A 356 -17.10 -9.89 -5.26
CA MET A 356 -18.52 -9.90 -5.60
C MET A 356 -19.35 -8.99 -4.66
N GLU A 357 -19.07 -9.01 -3.34
CA GLU A 357 -19.70 -8.13 -2.36
C GLU A 357 -19.51 -6.65 -2.74
N TYR A 358 -18.28 -6.27 -3.05
CA TYR A 358 -17.98 -4.92 -3.52
C TYR A 358 -18.77 -4.56 -4.78
N GLY A 359 -18.84 -5.47 -5.77
CA GLY A 359 -19.62 -5.26 -6.99
C GLY A 359 -21.12 -5.10 -6.73
N MET A 360 -21.69 -5.86 -5.77
CA MET A 360 -23.08 -5.74 -5.35
C MET A 360 -23.37 -4.39 -4.69
N PHE A 361 -22.50 -3.93 -3.79
CA PHE A 361 -22.66 -2.62 -3.14
C PHE A 361 -22.46 -1.46 -4.12
N ALA A 362 -21.47 -1.54 -5.01
CA ALA A 362 -21.28 -0.55 -6.06
C ALA A 362 -22.49 -0.47 -7.02
N GLY A 363 -23.17 -1.60 -7.27
CA GLY A 363 -24.36 -1.70 -8.09
C GLY A 363 -25.69 -1.64 -7.32
N ILE A 364 -25.71 -1.23 -6.05
CA ILE A 364 -26.89 -1.33 -5.17
C ILE A 364 -28.13 -0.62 -5.73
N GLN A 365 -27.95 0.53 -6.40
CA GLN A 365 -29.04 1.25 -7.02
C GLN A 365 -29.74 0.43 -8.10
N LYS A 366 -28.96 -0.32 -8.93
CA LYS A 366 -29.52 -1.19 -9.97
C LYS A 366 -30.27 -2.37 -9.35
N LEU A 367 -29.72 -2.97 -8.27
CA LEU A 367 -30.38 -4.05 -7.54
C LEU A 367 -31.73 -3.58 -6.97
N LYS A 368 -31.76 -2.36 -6.40
CA LYS A 368 -32.98 -1.75 -5.86
C LYS A 368 -34.02 -1.44 -6.94
N LEU A 369 -33.59 -0.85 -8.06
CA LEU A 369 -34.47 -0.54 -9.19
C LEU A 369 -35.14 -1.78 -9.82
N THR A 370 -34.41 -2.90 -9.82
CA THR A 370 -34.92 -4.14 -10.41
C THR A 370 -35.60 -5.07 -9.40
N GLY A 371 -35.64 -4.72 -8.09
CA GLY A 371 -36.17 -5.57 -7.04
C GLY A 371 -35.45 -6.92 -6.92
N SER A 372 -34.13 -6.93 -7.27
CA SER A 372 -33.36 -8.17 -7.41
C SER A 372 -32.57 -8.55 -6.13
N GLU A 373 -32.86 -7.94 -4.98
CA GLU A 373 -32.14 -8.15 -3.72
C GLU A 373 -32.14 -9.61 -3.28
N ARG A 374 -33.29 -10.31 -3.41
CA ARG A 374 -33.40 -11.74 -3.09
C ARG A 374 -32.46 -12.57 -3.95
N ARG A 375 -32.40 -12.29 -5.25
CA ARG A 375 -31.54 -13.03 -6.18
C ARG A 375 -30.06 -12.78 -5.88
N ALA A 376 -29.69 -11.52 -5.59
CA ALA A 376 -28.35 -11.17 -5.17
C ALA A 376 -27.95 -11.87 -3.87
N LEU A 377 -28.84 -11.89 -2.86
CA LEU A 377 -28.60 -12.59 -1.60
C LEU A 377 -28.46 -14.11 -1.80
N THR A 378 -29.30 -14.73 -2.63
CA THR A 378 -29.19 -16.17 -2.93
C THR A 378 -27.85 -16.50 -3.59
N LEU A 379 -27.42 -15.69 -4.55
CA LEU A 379 -26.12 -15.86 -5.20
C LEU A 379 -24.96 -15.69 -4.20
N TRP A 380 -25.04 -14.71 -3.32
CA TRP A 380 -24.04 -14.50 -2.27
C TRP A 380 -23.99 -15.67 -1.29
N LEU A 381 -25.16 -16.13 -0.80
CA LEU A 381 -25.27 -17.28 0.11
C LEU A 381 -24.68 -18.55 -0.51
N ASP A 382 -24.95 -18.81 -1.78
CA ASP A 382 -24.38 -19.96 -2.48
C ASP A 382 -22.86 -19.91 -2.53
N LYS A 383 -22.28 -18.76 -2.87
CA LYS A 383 -20.83 -18.57 -2.88
C LYS A 383 -20.22 -18.59 -1.47
N TYR A 384 -20.89 -17.99 -0.49
CA TYR A 384 -20.48 -18.02 0.90
C TYR A 384 -20.46 -19.44 1.47
N THR A 385 -21.51 -20.22 1.23
CA THR A 385 -21.56 -21.62 1.68
C THR A 385 -20.50 -22.48 1.00
N GLN A 386 -20.23 -22.28 -0.29
CA GLN A 386 -19.13 -22.95 -1.00
C GLN A 386 -17.77 -22.59 -0.43
N ALA A 387 -17.55 -21.33 -0.06
CA ALA A 387 -16.30 -20.88 0.54
C ALA A 387 -16.09 -21.44 1.95
N THR A 388 -17.15 -21.47 2.77
CA THR A 388 -17.08 -21.86 4.19
C THR A 388 -17.28 -23.35 4.45
N HIS A 389 -17.73 -24.11 3.46
CA HIS A 389 -18.12 -25.53 3.60
C HIS A 389 -17.09 -26.38 4.34
N ARG A 390 -15.81 -26.30 3.96
CA ARG A 390 -14.74 -27.09 4.60
C ARG A 390 -14.31 -26.60 5.97
N ILE A 391 -14.71 -25.41 6.36
CA ILE A 391 -14.46 -24.89 7.71
C ILE A 391 -15.53 -25.37 8.66
N TYR A 392 -16.81 -25.28 8.28
CA TYR A 392 -17.93 -25.71 9.09
C TYR A 392 -18.12 -27.24 9.10
N ASN A 393 -17.70 -27.92 8.01
CA ASN A 393 -17.72 -29.40 7.93
C ASN A 393 -16.27 -29.92 7.82
N PRO A 394 -15.49 -29.88 8.93
CA PRO A 394 -14.11 -30.37 8.91
C PRO A 394 -14.07 -31.87 8.67
N THR A 395 -13.07 -32.32 7.91
CA THR A 395 -12.80 -33.76 7.65
C THR A 395 -12.45 -34.48 8.96
N LEU A 396 -12.63 -35.83 8.97
CA LEU A 396 -12.41 -36.64 10.16
C LEU A 396 -11.00 -36.44 10.78
N ASP A 397 -10.00 -36.34 9.95
CA ASP A 397 -8.62 -36.08 10.41
C ASP A 397 -8.51 -34.80 11.26
N ARG A 398 -9.20 -33.72 10.86
CA ARG A 398 -9.19 -32.45 11.62
C ARG A 398 -9.98 -32.50 12.92
N ARG A 399 -10.95 -33.40 13.02
CA ARG A 399 -11.70 -33.62 14.27
C ARG A 399 -10.97 -34.57 15.22
N LEU A 400 -10.35 -35.62 14.69
CA LEU A 400 -9.74 -36.67 15.48
C LEU A 400 -8.34 -36.33 15.97
N ILE A 401 -7.50 -35.64 15.19
CA ILE A 401 -6.10 -35.38 15.58
C ILE A 401 -6.00 -34.61 16.90
N PRO A 402 -6.75 -33.51 17.16
CA PRO A 402 -6.70 -32.86 18.47
C PRO A 402 -7.13 -33.75 19.63
N ALA A 403 -8.15 -34.60 19.41
CA ALA A 403 -8.60 -35.54 20.43
C ALA A 403 -7.55 -36.65 20.68
N LEU A 404 -6.89 -37.13 19.62
CA LEU A 404 -5.78 -38.10 19.74
C LEU A 404 -4.57 -37.47 20.47
N LEU A 405 -4.24 -36.21 20.20
CA LEU A 405 -3.19 -35.49 20.93
C LEU A 405 -3.50 -35.42 22.43
N GLN A 406 -4.76 -35.15 22.79
CA GLN A 406 -5.17 -35.12 24.18
C GLN A 406 -5.14 -36.51 24.82
N LEU A 407 -5.50 -37.54 24.07
CA LEU A 407 -5.37 -38.94 24.50
C LEU A 407 -3.91 -39.34 24.69
N CYS A 408 -3.01 -38.94 23.78
CA CYS A 408 -1.57 -39.15 23.89
C CYS A 408 -0.99 -38.48 25.14
N ASN A 409 -1.44 -37.28 25.48
CA ASN A 409 -1.01 -36.59 26.71
C ASN A 409 -1.40 -37.38 27.98
N VAL A 410 -2.68 -37.79 28.08
CA VAL A 410 -3.17 -38.56 29.20
C VAL A 410 -2.50 -39.95 29.26
N GLY A 411 -2.46 -40.67 28.12
CA GLY A 411 -1.79 -41.96 28.04
C GLY A 411 -0.30 -41.87 28.30
N GLY A 412 0.35 -40.83 27.79
CA GLY A 412 1.76 -40.52 28.07
C GLY A 412 2.05 -40.31 29.53
N THR A 413 1.18 -39.57 30.24
CA THR A 413 1.28 -39.39 31.69
C THR A 413 1.18 -40.73 32.44
N ALA A 414 0.29 -41.63 32.02
CA ALA A 414 0.15 -42.96 32.60
C ALA A 414 1.43 -43.84 32.36
N VAL A 415 1.99 -43.79 31.14
CA VAL A 415 3.24 -44.47 30.81
C VAL A 415 4.41 -43.94 31.66
N ILE A 416 4.52 -42.61 31.77
CA ILE A 416 5.53 -41.97 32.62
C ILE A 416 5.37 -42.43 34.08
N PHE A 417 4.15 -42.50 34.61
CA PHE A 417 3.87 -42.94 35.95
C PHE A 417 4.32 -44.40 36.17
N TYR A 418 4.06 -45.26 35.17
CA TYR A 418 4.55 -46.66 35.23
C TYR A 418 6.09 -46.74 35.34
N PHE A 419 6.80 -45.99 34.50
CA PHE A 419 8.27 -46.01 34.53
C PHE A 419 8.84 -45.41 35.83
N ILE A 420 8.20 -44.44 36.46
CA ILE A 420 8.56 -43.88 37.74
C ILE A 420 8.48 -44.93 38.84
N LEU A 421 7.36 -45.64 38.89
CA LEU A 421 7.18 -46.73 39.87
C LEU A 421 8.16 -47.85 39.64
N ALA A 422 8.40 -48.29 38.40
CA ALA A 422 9.29 -49.38 38.06
C ALA A 422 10.75 -49.06 38.38
N ASN A 423 11.19 -47.80 38.34
CA ASN A 423 12.58 -47.41 38.61
C ASN A 423 12.79 -46.84 40.02
N GLY A 424 11.78 -46.82 40.90
CA GLY A 424 11.93 -46.39 42.29
C GLY A 424 12.29 -44.92 42.46
N VAL A 425 11.82 -44.05 41.61
CA VAL A 425 12.03 -42.58 41.70
C VAL A 425 11.37 -42.06 42.96
N THR A 426 12.03 -41.13 43.66
CA THR A 426 11.49 -40.53 44.89
C THR A 426 10.25 -39.67 44.62
N THR A 427 9.38 -39.51 45.61
CA THR A 427 8.15 -38.69 45.45
C THR A 427 8.48 -37.24 45.13
N SER A 428 9.54 -36.68 45.71
CA SER A 428 10.00 -35.34 45.46
C SER A 428 10.53 -35.13 44.04
N ASP A 429 11.34 -36.06 43.54
CA ASP A 429 11.87 -36.05 42.19
C ASP A 429 10.74 -36.24 41.16
N TYR A 430 9.73 -37.09 41.45
CA TYR A 430 8.52 -37.24 40.62
C TYR A 430 7.75 -35.93 40.48
N ILE A 431 7.51 -35.22 41.59
CA ILE A 431 6.73 -33.98 41.56
C ILE A 431 7.48 -32.87 40.82
N ALA A 432 8.83 -32.79 41.05
CA ALA A 432 9.67 -31.84 40.31
C ALA A 432 9.72 -32.19 38.82
N PHE A 433 9.87 -33.46 38.46
CA PHE A 433 9.81 -33.97 37.10
C PHE A 433 8.43 -33.66 36.44
N SER A 434 7.35 -34.00 37.13
CA SER A 434 5.98 -33.77 36.62
C SER A 434 5.71 -32.28 36.37
N SER A 435 6.22 -31.39 37.22
CA SER A 435 6.12 -29.94 37.01
C SER A 435 6.91 -29.47 35.81
N ALA A 436 8.14 -29.95 35.60
CA ALA A 436 8.96 -29.61 34.43
C ALA A 436 8.37 -30.18 33.13
N TYR A 437 7.88 -31.45 33.17
CA TYR A 437 7.18 -32.07 32.05
C TYR A 437 5.89 -31.30 31.69
N GLY A 438 5.13 -30.88 32.69
CA GLY A 438 3.92 -30.04 32.50
C GLY A 438 4.23 -28.74 31.80
N MET A 439 5.39 -28.12 32.00
CA MET A 439 5.80 -26.93 31.27
C MET A 439 6.07 -27.18 29.77
N ILE A 440 6.64 -28.35 29.43
CA ILE A 440 6.86 -28.75 28.04
C ILE A 440 5.52 -29.04 27.35
N THR A 441 4.66 -29.80 27.99
CA THR A 441 3.32 -30.10 27.42
C THR A 441 2.45 -28.86 27.28
N ALA A 442 2.57 -27.89 28.20
CA ALA A 442 1.93 -26.58 28.06
C ALA A 442 2.47 -25.79 26.85
N ALA A 443 3.78 -25.83 26.59
CA ALA A 443 4.36 -25.22 25.40
C ALA A 443 3.83 -25.87 24.11
N ILE A 444 3.73 -27.19 24.07
CA ILE A 444 3.17 -27.94 22.94
C ILE A 444 1.69 -27.59 22.75
N THR A 445 0.91 -27.56 23.82
CA THR A 445 -0.52 -27.17 23.80
C THR A 445 -0.72 -25.76 23.25
N THR A 446 0.16 -24.82 23.61
CA THR A 446 0.15 -23.47 23.04
C THR A 446 0.32 -23.49 21.53
N ILE A 447 1.20 -24.34 20.98
CA ILE A 447 1.37 -24.49 19.53
C ILE A 447 0.12 -25.09 18.88
N ILE A 448 -0.54 -26.07 19.52
CA ILE A 448 -1.79 -26.63 19.01
C ILE A 448 -2.85 -25.53 18.80
N ALA A 449 -2.99 -24.62 19.77
CA ALA A 449 -3.90 -23.49 19.69
C ALA A 449 -3.56 -22.53 18.55
N VAL A 450 -2.29 -22.37 18.22
CA VAL A 450 -1.78 -21.43 17.20
C VAL A 450 -1.79 -22.03 15.78
N ILE A 451 -1.81 -23.34 15.61
CA ILE A 451 -1.79 -24.01 14.30
C ILE A 451 -2.86 -23.50 13.33
N PRO A 452 -4.13 -23.31 13.72
CA PRO A 452 -5.16 -22.78 12.80
C PRO A 452 -4.83 -21.38 12.26
N GLU A 453 -4.15 -20.57 13.06
CA GLU A 453 -3.71 -19.22 12.70
C GLU A 453 -2.48 -19.27 11.78
N MET A 454 -1.48 -20.08 12.13
CA MET A 454 -0.33 -20.33 11.27
C MET A 454 -0.72 -20.84 9.88
N ALA A 455 -1.72 -21.70 9.82
CA ALA A 455 -2.22 -22.27 8.58
C ALA A 455 -2.86 -21.23 7.64
N GLN A 456 -3.23 -20.05 8.12
CA GLN A 456 -3.77 -18.96 7.31
C GLN A 456 -2.67 -18.15 6.60
N ILE A 457 -1.43 -18.16 7.10
CA ILE A 457 -0.35 -17.32 6.57
C ILE A 457 0.02 -17.71 5.15
N LYS A 458 0.20 -19.00 4.87
CA LYS A 458 0.54 -19.44 3.52
C LYS A 458 -0.49 -19.04 2.47
N PRO A 459 -1.80 -19.32 2.64
CA PRO A 459 -2.83 -18.86 1.70
C PRO A 459 -2.90 -17.34 1.55
N MET A 460 -2.67 -16.59 2.64
CA MET A 460 -2.62 -15.12 2.57
C MET A 460 -1.41 -14.64 1.77
N LEU A 461 -0.23 -15.25 1.95
CA LEU A 461 0.96 -14.98 1.13
C LEU A 461 0.72 -15.36 -0.34
N ASP A 462 0.12 -16.52 -0.61
CA ASP A 462 -0.22 -16.98 -1.96
C ASP A 462 -1.18 -15.98 -2.65
N SER A 463 -2.09 -15.38 -1.89
CA SER A 463 -3.01 -14.36 -2.40
C SER A 463 -2.32 -13.07 -2.86
N LEU A 464 -1.11 -12.80 -2.39
CA LEU A 464 -0.30 -11.64 -2.81
C LEU A 464 0.51 -11.89 -4.09
N ASN A 465 0.65 -13.15 -4.53
CA ASN A 465 1.45 -13.50 -5.70
C ASN A 465 1.15 -12.65 -6.95
N PRO A 466 -0.11 -12.37 -7.34
CA PRO A 466 -0.36 -11.53 -8.50
C PRO A 466 0.25 -10.12 -8.39
N ILE A 467 0.34 -9.56 -7.17
CA ILE A 467 0.97 -8.26 -6.94
C ILE A 467 2.50 -8.37 -6.93
N LEU A 468 3.04 -9.51 -6.46
CA LEU A 468 4.49 -9.73 -6.35
C LEU A 468 5.13 -10.15 -7.67
N GLU A 469 4.46 -10.99 -8.46
CA GLU A 469 4.97 -11.53 -9.73
C GLU A 469 4.89 -10.53 -10.87
N GLU A 470 3.88 -9.63 -10.86
CA GLU A 470 3.77 -8.57 -11.85
C GLU A 470 4.88 -7.54 -11.68
N THR A 471 5.52 -7.14 -12.78
CA THR A 471 6.57 -6.12 -12.76
C THR A 471 5.97 -4.71 -12.73
N PRO A 472 6.47 -3.80 -11.88
CA PRO A 472 6.09 -2.39 -11.93
C PRO A 472 6.37 -1.76 -13.28
N GLU A 473 5.51 -0.82 -13.69
CA GLU A 473 5.62 -0.11 -14.97
C GLU A 473 6.86 0.79 -15.06
N MET A 474 7.39 1.26 -13.93
CA MET A 474 8.58 2.11 -13.89
C MET A 474 9.85 1.28 -14.12
N GLU A 475 10.59 1.62 -15.15
CA GLU A 475 11.97 1.15 -15.31
C GLU A 475 12.91 2.03 -14.46
N GLN A 476 13.82 1.37 -13.73
CA GLN A 476 14.88 2.07 -13.01
C GLN A 476 15.83 2.70 -14.05
N ASN A 477 16.09 4.00 -13.94
CA ASN A 477 16.95 4.78 -14.85
C ASN A 477 16.38 5.10 -16.23
N ALA A 478 15.07 4.98 -16.48
CA ALA A 478 14.47 5.50 -17.69
C ALA A 478 14.66 7.04 -17.77
N PRO A 479 15.01 7.60 -18.95
CA PRO A 479 15.19 9.03 -19.13
C PRO A 479 13.88 9.77 -18.81
N MET A 480 14.00 10.88 -18.07
CA MET A 480 12.85 11.74 -17.78
C MET A 480 12.56 12.65 -18.97
N VAL A 481 11.31 12.99 -19.16
CA VAL A 481 10.87 13.98 -20.13
C VAL A 481 10.87 15.34 -19.45
N ASP A 482 11.89 16.15 -19.72
CA ASP A 482 12.00 17.50 -19.14
C ASP A 482 11.15 18.50 -19.94
N GLU A 483 11.22 18.46 -21.26
CA GLU A 483 10.42 19.31 -22.15
C GLU A 483 9.70 18.44 -23.19
N LEU A 484 8.49 18.85 -23.58
CA LEU A 484 7.67 18.22 -24.59
C LEU A 484 7.12 19.31 -25.52
N PHE A 485 7.37 19.19 -26.81
CA PHE A 485 6.87 20.13 -27.81
C PHE A 485 5.50 19.73 -28.37
N GLY A 486 5.19 18.44 -28.29
CA GLY A 486 3.86 17.92 -28.57
C GLY A 486 3.71 17.18 -29.89
N SER A 487 4.81 16.77 -30.58
CA SER A 487 4.70 15.86 -31.70
C SER A 487 4.46 14.42 -31.24
N ILE A 488 3.72 13.65 -32.05
CA ILE A 488 3.48 12.22 -31.80
C ILE A 488 3.67 11.46 -33.10
N GLU A 489 4.45 10.39 -33.05
CA GLU A 489 4.68 9.53 -34.20
C GLU A 489 4.42 8.07 -33.83
N MET A 490 3.66 7.39 -34.64
CA MET A 490 3.44 5.94 -34.60
C MET A 490 3.90 5.33 -35.90
N THR A 491 4.73 4.32 -35.82
CA THR A 491 5.29 3.65 -37.00
C THR A 491 4.96 2.17 -36.99
N GLU A 492 4.18 1.71 -37.98
CA GLU A 492 3.80 0.31 -38.21
C GLU A 492 3.26 -0.44 -36.99
N VAL A 493 2.45 0.25 -36.18
CA VAL A 493 1.93 -0.28 -34.92
C VAL A 493 0.82 -1.28 -35.13
N SER A 494 1.02 -2.51 -34.60
CA SER A 494 0.00 -3.55 -34.56
C SER A 494 -0.25 -4.01 -33.12
N PHE A 495 -1.52 -4.30 -32.79
CA PHE A 495 -1.90 -4.66 -31.42
C PHE A 495 -3.08 -5.64 -31.35
N ARG A 496 -3.02 -6.54 -30.36
CA ARG A 496 -4.12 -7.40 -29.88
C ARG A 496 -4.07 -7.57 -28.37
N TYR A 497 -5.22 -7.84 -27.74
CA TYR A 497 -5.31 -7.95 -26.28
C TYR A 497 -4.83 -9.30 -25.72
N SER A 498 -4.92 -10.38 -26.49
CA SER A 498 -4.42 -11.70 -26.13
C SER A 498 -3.90 -12.43 -27.37
N ASP A 499 -3.05 -13.45 -27.16
CA ASP A 499 -2.43 -14.19 -28.26
C ASP A 499 -3.44 -14.91 -29.15
N ASP A 500 -4.60 -15.29 -28.61
CA ASP A 500 -5.68 -15.97 -29.34
C ASP A 500 -6.71 -14.99 -29.93
N SER A 501 -6.58 -13.66 -29.70
CA SER A 501 -7.54 -12.68 -30.22
C SER A 501 -7.09 -12.13 -31.60
N PRO A 502 -8.03 -11.72 -32.46
CA PRO A 502 -7.70 -11.04 -33.70
C PRO A 502 -6.99 -9.69 -33.43
N LEU A 503 -6.24 -9.21 -34.42
CA LEU A 503 -5.66 -7.88 -34.35
C LEU A 503 -6.76 -6.82 -34.23
N VAL A 504 -6.61 -5.92 -33.25
CA VAL A 504 -7.51 -4.78 -33.04
C VAL A 504 -7.01 -3.57 -33.84
N LEU A 505 -5.69 -3.41 -33.92
CA LEU A 505 -5.01 -2.45 -34.79
C LEU A 505 -3.97 -3.21 -35.60
N ASP A 506 -3.89 -2.91 -36.90
CA ASP A 506 -3.02 -3.59 -37.83
C ASP A 506 -2.29 -2.58 -38.72
N ASN A 507 -0.98 -2.53 -38.51
CA ASN A 507 -0.05 -1.70 -39.27
C ASN A 507 -0.44 -0.20 -39.33
N ILE A 508 -0.74 0.40 -38.17
CA ILE A 508 -1.07 1.81 -38.07
C ILE A 508 0.21 2.64 -38.06
N SER A 509 0.31 3.56 -39.02
CA SER A 509 1.30 4.64 -39.04
C SER A 509 0.61 5.99 -39.02
N LEU A 510 1.03 6.87 -38.10
CA LEU A 510 0.40 8.15 -37.82
C LEU A 510 1.45 9.14 -37.32
N SER A 511 1.47 10.34 -37.89
CA SER A 511 2.30 11.44 -37.44
C SER A 511 1.40 12.64 -37.11
N ILE A 512 1.55 13.24 -35.93
CA ILE A 512 0.81 14.41 -35.45
C ILE A 512 1.83 15.52 -35.17
N ALA A 513 1.61 16.68 -35.75
CA ALA A 513 2.48 17.83 -35.57
C ALA A 513 2.21 18.55 -34.24
N PRO A 514 3.21 19.27 -33.67
CA PRO A 514 2.97 20.11 -32.50
C PRO A 514 1.86 21.12 -32.72
N GLY A 515 0.93 21.23 -31.78
CA GLY A 515 -0.21 22.15 -31.85
C GLY A 515 -1.35 21.70 -32.77
N GLU A 516 -1.23 20.58 -33.46
CA GLU A 516 -2.27 20.07 -34.37
C GLU A 516 -3.50 19.56 -33.62
N TYR A 517 -4.68 19.86 -34.11
CA TYR A 517 -5.97 19.37 -33.59
C TYR A 517 -6.49 18.21 -34.45
N VAL A 518 -6.32 16.97 -33.95
CA VAL A 518 -6.64 15.75 -34.69
C VAL A 518 -7.91 15.09 -34.13
N GLY A 519 -8.88 14.84 -34.99
CA GLY A 519 -10.09 14.09 -34.70
C GLY A 519 -9.97 12.61 -35.11
N ILE A 520 -10.26 11.67 -34.19
CA ILE A 520 -10.29 10.25 -34.49
C ILE A 520 -11.74 9.78 -34.49
N VAL A 521 -12.20 9.29 -35.63
CA VAL A 521 -13.57 8.83 -35.86
C VAL A 521 -13.62 7.41 -36.39
N GLY A 522 -14.75 6.75 -36.30
CA GLY A 522 -14.94 5.39 -36.80
C GLY A 522 -16.09 4.68 -36.08
N LYS A 523 -16.54 3.56 -36.63
CA LYS A 523 -17.60 2.73 -36.06
C LYS A 523 -17.24 2.24 -34.64
N SER A 524 -18.23 1.89 -33.85
CA SER A 524 -17.98 1.26 -32.56
C SER A 524 -17.17 -0.06 -32.75
N GLY A 525 -16.16 -0.25 -31.91
CA GLY A 525 -15.29 -1.46 -32.00
C GLY A 525 -14.19 -1.42 -33.05
N CYS A 526 -14.00 -0.33 -33.82
CA CYS A 526 -12.92 -0.24 -34.84
C CYS A 526 -11.51 -0.01 -34.28
N GLY A 527 -11.35 0.20 -32.94
CA GLY A 527 -10.04 0.34 -32.31
C GLY A 527 -9.69 1.73 -31.77
N LYS A 528 -10.60 2.74 -31.80
CA LYS A 528 -10.31 4.12 -31.33
C LYS A 528 -9.78 4.20 -29.90
N SER A 529 -10.50 3.63 -28.95
CA SER A 529 -10.06 3.63 -27.55
C SER A 529 -8.80 2.78 -27.32
N THR A 530 -8.56 1.75 -28.14
CA THR A 530 -7.32 0.97 -28.13
C THR A 530 -6.15 1.80 -28.63
N LEU A 531 -6.33 2.58 -29.68
CA LEU A 531 -5.33 3.52 -30.18
C LEU A 531 -4.95 4.55 -29.10
N MET A 532 -5.95 5.13 -28.43
CA MET A 532 -5.69 6.06 -27.31
C MET A 532 -4.95 5.39 -26.14
N ARG A 533 -5.29 4.14 -25.78
CA ARG A 533 -4.60 3.39 -24.73
C ARG A 533 -3.13 3.12 -25.08
N LEU A 534 -2.82 2.86 -26.35
CA LEU A 534 -1.44 2.70 -26.83
C LEU A 534 -0.68 4.03 -26.77
N LEU A 535 -1.29 5.12 -27.21
CA LEU A 535 -0.71 6.47 -27.12
C LEU A 535 -0.44 6.87 -25.65
N LEU A 536 -1.31 6.57 -24.72
CA LEU A 536 -1.10 6.82 -23.29
C LEU A 536 -0.10 5.83 -22.63
N GLY A 537 0.39 4.83 -23.38
CA GLY A 537 1.29 3.80 -22.88
C GLY A 537 0.64 2.85 -21.89
N PHE A 538 -0.71 2.71 -21.89
CA PHE A 538 -1.43 1.75 -21.05
C PHE A 538 -1.32 0.32 -21.57
N GLU A 539 -1.05 0.18 -22.86
CA GLU A 539 -0.76 -1.07 -23.55
C GLU A 539 0.56 -0.93 -24.29
N GLN A 540 1.19 -2.07 -24.60
CA GLN A 540 2.41 -2.11 -25.42
C GLN A 540 2.07 -2.66 -26.80
N PRO A 541 2.57 -2.07 -27.90
CA PRO A 541 2.37 -2.61 -29.24
C PRO A 541 3.06 -3.97 -29.40
N LEU A 542 2.47 -4.84 -30.22
CA LEU A 542 3.11 -6.11 -30.63
C LEU A 542 4.23 -5.89 -31.63
N LYS A 543 4.01 -4.92 -32.53
CA LYS A 543 4.98 -4.49 -33.56
C LYS A 543 4.88 -2.98 -33.67
N GLY A 544 5.96 -2.38 -34.17
CA GLY A 544 6.05 -0.94 -34.36
C GLY A 544 6.50 -0.21 -33.11
N SER A 545 6.55 1.11 -33.17
CA SER A 545 7.02 2.01 -32.12
C SER A 545 6.20 3.27 -32.04
N ILE A 546 6.17 3.88 -30.86
CA ILE A 546 5.46 5.15 -30.60
C ILE A 546 6.47 6.12 -30.00
N TYR A 547 6.54 7.32 -30.59
CA TYR A 547 7.44 8.39 -30.14
C TYR A 547 6.65 9.64 -29.76
N TYR A 548 7.14 10.30 -28.75
CA TYR A 548 6.74 11.65 -28.33
C TYR A 548 7.94 12.56 -28.51
N ASP A 549 7.88 13.47 -29.48
CA ASP A 549 9.03 14.22 -29.96
C ASP A 549 10.17 13.21 -30.30
N ASN A 550 11.28 13.25 -29.55
CA ASN A 550 12.41 12.35 -29.73
C ASN A 550 12.43 11.17 -28.73
N TYR A 551 11.39 11.02 -27.89
CA TYR A 551 11.35 10.02 -26.84
C TYR A 551 10.58 8.77 -27.27
N ASP A 552 11.22 7.63 -27.23
CA ASP A 552 10.57 6.32 -27.42
C ASP A 552 9.71 5.99 -26.18
N LEU A 553 8.39 5.86 -26.37
CA LEU A 553 7.43 5.57 -25.30
C LEU A 553 7.75 4.30 -24.52
N SER A 554 8.43 3.33 -25.14
CA SER A 554 8.81 2.07 -24.48
C SER A 554 9.98 2.24 -23.52
N LYS A 555 10.83 3.27 -23.69
CA LYS A 555 12.10 3.45 -22.97
C LYS A 555 12.09 4.65 -22.02
N VAL A 556 11.08 5.52 -22.09
CA VAL A 556 10.98 6.74 -21.30
C VAL A 556 10.28 6.49 -19.96
N ASP A 557 10.59 7.34 -18.97
CA ASP A 557 9.77 7.38 -17.75
C ASP A 557 8.34 7.88 -18.05
N LYS A 558 7.42 6.94 -18.17
CA LYS A 558 6.01 7.21 -18.51
C LYS A 558 5.33 8.15 -17.50
N THR A 559 5.82 8.22 -16.27
CA THR A 559 5.26 9.13 -15.26
C THR A 559 5.63 10.58 -15.57
N SER A 560 6.87 10.86 -15.99
CA SER A 560 7.30 12.20 -16.41
C SER A 560 6.58 12.65 -17.68
N LEU A 561 6.43 11.75 -18.66
CA LEU A 561 5.68 12.00 -19.87
C LEU A 561 4.20 12.32 -19.59
N ARG A 562 3.51 11.45 -18.83
CA ARG A 562 2.08 11.62 -18.51
C ARG A 562 1.77 12.90 -17.72
N ARG A 563 2.74 13.45 -16.98
CA ARG A 563 2.59 14.76 -16.31
C ARG A 563 2.49 15.93 -17.28
N LYS A 564 2.99 15.78 -18.51
CA LYS A 564 2.92 16.78 -19.57
C LYS A 564 1.68 16.62 -20.47
N ILE A 565 0.90 15.56 -20.23
CA ILE A 565 -0.28 15.18 -20.98
C ILE A 565 -1.53 15.40 -20.14
N GLY A 566 -2.48 16.17 -20.65
CA GLY A 566 -3.84 16.26 -20.11
C GLY A 566 -4.73 15.16 -20.70
N CYS A 567 -5.48 14.45 -19.88
CA CYS A 567 -6.34 13.38 -20.36
C CYS A 567 -7.71 13.39 -19.71
N CYS A 568 -8.76 13.30 -20.53
CA CYS A 568 -10.13 13.08 -20.09
C CYS A 568 -10.69 11.83 -20.77
N LEU A 569 -10.74 10.73 -20.04
CA LEU A 569 -11.24 9.44 -20.52
C LEU A 569 -12.77 9.35 -20.37
N GLN A 570 -13.42 8.55 -21.20
CA GLN A 570 -14.86 8.31 -21.25
C GLN A 570 -15.45 7.93 -19.87
N ASN A 571 -14.79 7.06 -19.13
CA ASN A 571 -15.23 6.56 -17.82
C ASN A 571 -14.55 7.28 -16.65
N GLY A 572 -14.09 8.52 -16.83
CA GLY A 572 -13.46 9.29 -15.78
C GLY A 572 -14.37 9.48 -14.55
N SER A 573 -13.78 9.42 -13.35
CA SER A 573 -14.47 9.63 -12.09
C SER A 573 -13.75 10.66 -11.21
N LEU A 574 -14.54 11.30 -10.35
CA LEU A 574 -14.01 12.15 -9.29
C LEU A 574 -13.66 11.29 -8.08
N PHE A 575 -12.58 11.65 -7.39
CA PHE A 575 -12.15 11.00 -6.16
C PHE A 575 -12.90 11.61 -4.96
N THR A 576 -13.04 10.82 -3.90
CA THR A 576 -13.53 11.33 -2.62
C THR A 576 -12.54 12.36 -2.08
N GLY A 577 -13.05 13.54 -1.70
CA GLY A 577 -12.26 14.70 -1.27
C GLY A 577 -12.93 16.00 -1.68
N ASP A 578 -12.22 17.13 -1.64
CA ASP A 578 -12.76 18.40 -2.13
C ASP A 578 -12.52 18.62 -3.64
N LEU A 579 -13.17 19.62 -4.21
CA LEU A 579 -13.00 19.94 -5.63
C LEU A 579 -11.57 20.42 -5.94
N PHE A 580 -10.96 21.18 -5.05
CA PHE A 580 -9.60 21.65 -5.24
C PHE A 580 -8.63 20.48 -5.40
N HIS A 581 -8.68 19.52 -4.49
CA HIS A 581 -7.87 18.29 -4.57
C HIS A 581 -8.16 17.49 -5.85
N ASN A 582 -9.43 17.40 -6.22
CA ASN A 582 -9.85 16.71 -7.43
C ASN A 582 -9.29 17.33 -8.70
N ILE A 583 -9.25 18.66 -8.79
CA ILE A 583 -8.73 19.37 -9.95
C ILE A 583 -7.19 19.31 -9.98
N THR A 584 -6.54 19.53 -8.83
CA THR A 584 -5.08 19.65 -8.75
C THR A 584 -4.32 18.31 -8.61
N ILE A 585 -5.01 17.17 -8.63
CA ILE A 585 -4.38 15.85 -8.42
C ILE A 585 -3.27 15.53 -9.43
N THR A 586 -3.39 16.04 -10.67
CA THR A 586 -2.39 15.87 -11.73
C THR A 586 -1.25 16.88 -11.63
N ALA A 587 -1.49 18.01 -10.96
CA ALA A 587 -0.53 19.11 -10.78
C ALA A 587 -0.59 19.64 -9.34
N PRO A 588 -0.05 18.90 -8.35
CA PRO A 588 -0.18 19.23 -6.93
C PRO A 588 0.55 20.52 -6.51
N TRP A 589 1.37 21.09 -7.40
CA TRP A 589 2.01 22.39 -7.23
C TRP A 589 1.13 23.57 -7.61
N SER A 590 -0.06 23.33 -8.20
CA SER A 590 -0.96 24.38 -8.65
C SER A 590 -1.58 25.14 -7.48
N THR A 591 -1.83 26.41 -7.73
CA THR A 591 -2.42 27.35 -6.78
C THR A 591 -3.95 27.36 -6.90
N HIS A 592 -4.63 28.10 -6.03
CA HIS A 592 -6.08 28.32 -6.14
C HIS A 592 -6.44 29.11 -7.40
N ASP A 593 -5.60 30.07 -7.81
CA ASP A 593 -5.83 30.85 -9.01
C ASP A 593 -5.73 29.98 -10.27
N ASP A 594 -4.74 29.06 -10.33
CA ASP A 594 -4.63 28.07 -11.40
C ASP A 594 -5.89 27.19 -11.45
N ALA A 595 -6.44 26.78 -10.30
CA ALA A 595 -7.66 25.98 -10.24
C ALA A 595 -8.90 26.76 -10.74
N TRP A 596 -9.01 28.06 -10.43
CA TRP A 596 -10.08 28.91 -10.96
C TRP A 596 -9.93 29.14 -12.46
N GLU A 597 -8.71 29.30 -12.97
CA GLU A 597 -8.45 29.38 -14.40
C GLU A 597 -8.85 28.09 -15.13
N ALA A 598 -8.46 26.93 -14.64
CA ALA A 598 -8.87 25.64 -15.20
C ALA A 598 -10.40 25.46 -15.19
N LEU A 599 -11.08 25.89 -14.13
CA LEU A 599 -12.55 25.88 -14.05
C LEU A 599 -13.18 26.86 -15.05
N ARG A 600 -12.58 28.02 -15.29
CA ARG A 600 -13.04 28.98 -16.30
C ARG A 600 -12.93 28.41 -17.69
N MET A 601 -11.78 27.78 -18.01
CA MET A 601 -11.57 27.10 -19.29
C MET A 601 -12.58 25.98 -19.54
N ALA A 602 -12.97 25.26 -18.48
CA ALA A 602 -13.96 24.19 -18.53
C ALA A 602 -15.44 24.68 -18.41
N ASP A 603 -15.71 25.97 -18.44
CA ASP A 603 -17.04 26.57 -18.23
C ASP A 603 -17.74 26.12 -16.94
N MET A 604 -16.97 25.99 -15.85
CA MET A 604 -17.48 25.50 -14.56
C MET A 604 -17.31 26.50 -13.40
N GLU A 605 -16.59 27.61 -13.63
CA GLU A 605 -16.32 28.64 -12.60
C GLU A 605 -17.60 29.16 -11.94
N LYS A 606 -18.61 29.51 -12.72
CA LYS A 606 -19.89 30.07 -12.22
C LYS A 606 -20.63 29.07 -11.34
N ASP A 607 -20.61 27.80 -11.72
CA ASP A 607 -21.29 26.74 -10.96
C ASP A 607 -20.57 26.51 -9.61
N VAL A 608 -19.24 26.42 -9.59
CA VAL A 608 -18.46 26.23 -8.37
C VAL A 608 -18.54 27.43 -7.44
N ARG A 609 -18.53 28.68 -7.97
CA ARG A 609 -18.70 29.88 -7.14
C ARG A 609 -20.07 29.97 -6.46
N ARG A 610 -21.12 29.37 -7.03
CA ARG A 610 -22.46 29.29 -6.44
C ARG A 610 -22.56 28.21 -5.35
N MET A 611 -21.62 27.30 -5.27
CA MET A 611 -21.63 26.27 -4.23
C MET A 611 -21.24 26.88 -2.87
N PRO A 612 -21.87 26.49 -1.77
CA PRO A 612 -21.60 27.05 -0.43
C PRO A 612 -20.13 26.98 -0.03
N MET A 613 -19.43 25.87 -0.37
CA MET A 613 -18.03 25.61 -0.04
C MET A 613 -17.07 25.94 -1.20
N GLY A 614 -17.56 26.40 -2.37
CA GLY A 614 -16.71 26.70 -3.51
C GLY A 614 -15.77 25.56 -3.88
N LEU A 615 -14.47 25.84 -4.01
CA LEU A 615 -13.42 24.84 -4.29
C LEU A 615 -13.30 23.75 -3.20
N HIS A 616 -13.73 24.03 -1.96
CA HIS A 616 -13.72 23.08 -0.85
C HIS A 616 -14.99 22.24 -0.76
N THR A 617 -15.86 22.28 -1.77
CA THR A 617 -17.05 21.42 -1.85
C THR A 617 -16.62 19.96 -1.87
N VAL A 618 -17.16 19.17 -0.95
CA VAL A 618 -16.80 17.77 -0.78
C VAL A 618 -17.48 16.91 -1.84
N VAL A 619 -16.67 16.12 -2.53
CA VAL A 619 -17.09 15.07 -3.47
C VAL A 619 -17.13 13.75 -2.71
N VAL A 620 -18.27 13.07 -2.71
CA VAL A 620 -18.42 11.72 -2.14
C VAL A 620 -18.34 10.66 -3.23
N GLU A 621 -18.13 9.43 -2.82
CA GLU A 621 -18.04 8.28 -3.72
C GLU A 621 -19.28 8.19 -4.63
N GLY A 622 -19.05 7.90 -5.92
CA GLY A 622 -20.12 7.87 -6.92
C GLY A 622 -20.48 9.25 -7.50
N SER A 623 -19.78 10.33 -7.13
CA SER A 623 -20.01 11.70 -7.62
C SER A 623 -21.46 12.16 -7.40
N SER A 624 -22.14 11.66 -6.37
CA SER A 624 -23.50 12.08 -6.00
C SER A 624 -23.50 13.58 -5.67
N GLY A 625 -24.32 14.34 -6.39
CA GLY A 625 -24.42 15.81 -6.25
C GLY A 625 -23.98 16.60 -7.47
N PHE A 626 -23.35 15.98 -8.47
CA PHE A 626 -22.99 16.60 -9.75
C PHE A 626 -23.75 15.96 -10.90
N SER A 627 -24.24 16.81 -11.82
CA SER A 627 -24.80 16.31 -13.09
C SER A 627 -23.70 15.69 -13.96
N GLY A 628 -24.08 14.86 -14.94
CA GLY A 628 -23.12 14.25 -15.87
C GLY A 628 -22.27 15.31 -16.60
N GLY A 629 -22.88 16.42 -17.02
CA GLY A 629 -22.19 17.53 -17.66
C GLY A 629 -21.25 18.28 -16.70
N GLN A 630 -21.66 18.52 -15.46
CA GLN A 630 -20.79 19.12 -14.44
C GLN A 630 -19.59 18.23 -14.13
N LYS A 631 -19.81 16.92 -14.00
CA LYS A 631 -18.74 15.95 -13.81
C LYS A 631 -17.73 15.99 -14.97
N GLN A 632 -18.21 16.00 -16.22
CA GLN A 632 -17.33 16.10 -17.39
C GLN A 632 -16.54 17.40 -17.39
N ARG A 633 -17.15 18.54 -17.11
CA ARG A 633 -16.45 19.84 -17.05
C ARG A 633 -15.38 19.86 -15.94
N LEU A 634 -15.63 19.24 -14.78
CA LEU A 634 -14.62 19.09 -13.72
C LEU A 634 -13.45 18.19 -14.17
N LEU A 635 -13.72 17.12 -14.93
CA LEU A 635 -12.67 16.27 -15.48
C LEU A 635 -11.85 16.99 -16.57
N ILE A 636 -12.47 17.85 -17.37
CA ILE A 636 -11.78 18.73 -18.30
C ILE A 636 -10.87 19.72 -17.54
N ALA A 637 -11.38 20.38 -16.48
CA ALA A 637 -10.59 21.27 -15.65
C ALA A 637 -9.35 20.53 -15.05
N ARG A 638 -9.53 19.28 -14.58
CA ARG A 638 -8.42 18.42 -14.12
C ARG A 638 -7.39 18.15 -15.22
N ALA A 639 -7.82 17.96 -16.46
CA ALA A 639 -6.92 17.72 -17.58
C ALA A 639 -6.11 18.97 -17.95
N LEU A 640 -6.63 20.15 -17.70
CA LEU A 640 -6.04 21.44 -18.10
C LEU A 640 -5.13 22.07 -17.04
N ILE A 641 -5.29 21.74 -15.76
CA ILE A 641 -4.63 22.41 -14.63
C ILE A 641 -3.09 22.46 -14.71
N GLY A 642 -2.49 21.45 -15.34
CA GLY A 642 -1.03 21.34 -15.49
C GLY A 642 -0.47 22.08 -16.70
N HIS A 643 -1.25 22.86 -17.43
CA HIS A 643 -0.88 23.49 -18.71
C HIS A 643 -0.23 22.47 -19.67
N PRO A 644 -0.94 21.37 -20.04
CA PRO A 644 -0.38 20.27 -20.79
C PRO A 644 -0.02 20.70 -22.23
N GLN A 645 1.07 20.10 -22.76
CA GLN A 645 1.45 20.30 -24.16
C GLN A 645 0.65 19.43 -25.13
N ILE A 646 0.10 18.33 -24.62
CA ILE A 646 -0.74 17.39 -25.36
C ILE A 646 -2.00 17.11 -24.55
N ILE A 647 -3.16 17.11 -25.23
CA ILE A 647 -4.45 16.81 -24.60
C ILE A 647 -5.12 15.66 -25.34
N PHE A 648 -5.56 14.66 -24.57
CA PHE A 648 -6.38 13.55 -25.06
C PHE A 648 -7.79 13.63 -24.52
N PHE A 649 -8.79 13.65 -25.40
CA PHE A 649 -10.20 13.62 -25.05
C PHE A 649 -10.89 12.39 -25.66
N ASP A 650 -11.44 11.52 -24.82
CA ASP A 650 -12.26 10.39 -25.22
C ASP A 650 -13.72 10.66 -24.86
N GLU A 651 -14.51 11.14 -25.84
CA GLU A 651 -15.90 11.55 -25.66
C GLU A 651 -16.14 12.57 -24.53
N ALA A 652 -15.15 13.41 -24.24
CA ALA A 652 -15.15 14.30 -23.09
C ALA A 652 -16.28 15.35 -23.09
N THR A 653 -16.95 15.57 -24.20
CA THR A 653 -18.04 16.55 -24.36
C THR A 653 -19.43 15.91 -24.58
N SER A 654 -19.52 14.58 -24.49
CA SER A 654 -20.74 13.84 -24.83
C SER A 654 -21.94 14.12 -23.92
N ALA A 655 -21.73 14.48 -22.65
CA ALA A 655 -22.79 14.83 -21.69
C ALA A 655 -23.00 16.34 -21.55
N LEU A 656 -22.32 17.17 -22.34
CA LEU A 656 -22.50 18.62 -22.32
C LEU A 656 -23.67 19.02 -23.22
N ASP A 657 -24.37 20.07 -22.80
CA ASP A 657 -25.31 20.80 -23.65
C ASP A 657 -24.56 21.60 -24.73
N ASN A 658 -25.23 21.98 -25.81
CA ASN A 658 -24.60 22.62 -26.96
C ASN A 658 -23.93 23.96 -26.62
N ILE A 659 -24.47 24.71 -25.63
CA ILE A 659 -23.93 26.01 -25.21
C ILE A 659 -22.59 25.80 -24.47
N SER A 660 -22.59 24.98 -23.43
CA SER A 660 -21.36 24.66 -22.68
C SER A 660 -20.32 23.97 -23.56
N GLN A 661 -20.75 23.10 -24.49
CA GLN A 661 -19.84 22.45 -25.43
C GLN A 661 -19.12 23.47 -26.31
N LYS A 662 -19.86 24.45 -26.87
CA LYS A 662 -19.28 25.52 -27.68
C LYS A 662 -18.28 26.34 -26.87
N GLN A 663 -18.70 26.79 -25.67
CA GLN A 663 -17.84 27.61 -24.79
C GLN A 663 -16.53 26.87 -24.43
N VAL A 664 -16.59 25.59 -24.10
CA VAL A 664 -15.42 24.77 -23.82
C VAL A 664 -14.53 24.62 -25.07
N SER A 665 -15.14 24.42 -26.26
CA SER A 665 -14.40 24.33 -27.53
C SER A 665 -13.67 25.63 -27.82
N ASP A 666 -14.37 26.76 -27.74
CA ASP A 666 -13.81 28.10 -28.02
C ASP A 666 -12.66 28.42 -27.04
N ASN A 667 -12.78 28.02 -25.75
CA ASN A 667 -11.74 28.16 -24.76
C ASN A 667 -10.51 27.28 -25.08
N LEU A 668 -10.75 26.04 -25.51
CA LEU A 668 -9.67 25.11 -25.87
C LEU A 668 -8.93 25.54 -27.15
N ASP A 669 -9.60 26.19 -28.07
CA ASP A 669 -9.00 26.72 -29.32
C ASP A 669 -7.98 27.83 -29.04
N SER A 670 -8.09 28.49 -27.88
CA SER A 670 -7.10 29.46 -27.43
C SER A 670 -5.80 28.87 -26.89
N LEU A 671 -5.74 27.53 -26.69
CA LEU A 671 -4.56 26.83 -26.17
C LEU A 671 -3.62 26.42 -27.31
N ASN A 672 -2.36 26.79 -27.19
CA ASN A 672 -1.29 26.32 -28.10
C ASN A 672 -0.79 24.94 -27.65
N CYS A 673 -1.60 23.87 -27.79
CA CYS A 673 -1.24 22.51 -27.45
C CYS A 673 -1.77 21.53 -28.49
N THR A 674 -1.11 20.39 -28.64
CA THR A 674 -1.57 19.29 -29.49
C THR A 674 -2.82 18.66 -28.90
N ARG A 675 -3.87 18.50 -29.71
CA ARG A 675 -5.15 17.98 -29.26
C ARG A 675 -5.57 16.75 -30.05
N ILE A 676 -5.84 15.66 -29.35
CA ILE A 676 -6.35 14.43 -29.95
C ILE A 676 -7.73 14.15 -29.34
N VAL A 677 -8.74 14.09 -30.16
CA VAL A 677 -10.13 13.89 -29.72
C VAL A 677 -10.74 12.67 -30.39
N ILE A 678 -11.26 11.74 -29.58
CA ILE A 678 -12.19 10.73 -30.06
C ILE A 678 -13.58 11.33 -29.93
N ALA A 679 -14.25 11.59 -31.02
CA ALA A 679 -15.56 12.23 -31.01
C ALA A 679 -16.57 11.44 -31.85
N HIS A 680 -17.82 11.45 -31.34
CA HIS A 680 -18.99 10.95 -32.03
C HIS A 680 -19.91 12.09 -32.53
N ARG A 681 -19.64 13.35 -32.12
CA ARG A 681 -20.46 14.51 -32.55
C ARG A 681 -19.77 15.26 -33.65
N LEU A 682 -20.51 15.54 -34.75
CA LEU A 682 -20.04 16.32 -35.89
C LEU A 682 -19.56 17.72 -35.51
N SER A 683 -20.23 18.36 -34.53
CA SER A 683 -19.84 19.68 -34.03
C SER A 683 -18.40 19.74 -33.49
N THR A 684 -17.91 18.67 -32.85
CA THR A 684 -16.55 18.58 -32.31
C THR A 684 -15.55 18.35 -33.46
N ILE A 685 -15.90 17.50 -34.42
CA ILE A 685 -15.02 17.05 -35.51
C ILE A 685 -14.79 18.17 -36.55
N ARG A 686 -15.76 19.04 -36.74
CA ARG A 686 -15.71 20.10 -37.76
C ARG A 686 -14.59 21.11 -37.54
N HIS A 687 -14.15 21.29 -36.30
CA HIS A 687 -13.09 22.21 -35.91
C HIS A 687 -11.69 21.57 -35.90
N CYS A 688 -11.58 20.26 -36.21
CA CYS A 688 -10.30 19.60 -36.28
C CYS A 688 -9.52 19.99 -37.55
N ASP A 689 -8.22 20.23 -37.43
CA ASP A 689 -7.33 20.48 -38.56
C ASP A 689 -7.27 19.25 -39.47
N ARG A 690 -7.28 18.07 -38.86
CA ARG A 690 -7.23 16.77 -39.54
C ARG A 690 -8.11 15.75 -38.84
N ILE A 691 -8.76 14.92 -39.65
CA ILE A 691 -9.63 13.84 -39.20
C ILE A 691 -9.07 12.53 -39.71
N ILE A 692 -8.95 11.55 -38.81
CA ILE A 692 -8.51 10.18 -39.09
C ILE A 692 -9.70 9.25 -38.93
N VAL A 693 -10.06 8.57 -39.98
CA VAL A 693 -11.16 7.60 -39.99
C VAL A 693 -10.60 6.20 -39.83
N LEU A 694 -10.90 5.56 -38.70
CA LEU A 694 -10.54 4.18 -38.42
C LEU A 694 -11.66 3.23 -38.86
N ASP A 695 -11.31 2.20 -39.61
CA ASP A 695 -12.20 1.08 -39.91
C ASP A 695 -11.43 -0.24 -39.81
N LYS A 696 -12.01 -1.20 -39.07
CA LYS A 696 -11.46 -2.56 -38.88
C LYS A 696 -9.97 -2.61 -38.52
N GLY A 697 -9.51 -1.68 -37.71
CA GLY A 697 -8.13 -1.63 -37.23
C GLY A 697 -7.12 -0.95 -38.15
N HIS A 698 -7.57 -0.34 -39.27
CA HIS A 698 -6.72 0.40 -40.22
C HIS A 698 -7.20 1.86 -40.33
N ILE A 699 -6.31 2.76 -40.78
CA ILE A 699 -6.68 4.11 -41.20
C ILE A 699 -7.31 4.01 -42.60
N ALA A 700 -8.62 4.20 -42.69
CA ALA A 700 -9.36 4.11 -43.96
C ALA A 700 -9.32 5.41 -44.76
N GLU A 701 -9.47 6.55 -44.06
CA GLU A 701 -9.47 7.87 -44.69
C GLU A 701 -8.78 8.88 -43.74
N GLU A 702 -8.17 9.87 -44.37
CA GLU A 702 -7.51 10.97 -43.70
C GLU A 702 -7.69 12.26 -44.49
N GLY A 703 -7.93 13.38 -43.80
CA GLY A 703 -8.11 14.69 -44.42
C GLY A 703 -8.83 15.68 -43.49
N ASN A 704 -9.08 16.91 -43.94
CA ASN A 704 -9.92 17.85 -43.24
C ASN A 704 -11.40 17.53 -43.45
N PHE A 705 -12.29 18.21 -42.71
CA PHE A 705 -13.73 17.97 -42.76
C PHE A 705 -14.30 18.09 -44.20
N ASP A 706 -13.95 19.16 -44.91
CA ASP A 706 -14.50 19.45 -46.24
C ASP A 706 -13.97 18.43 -47.26
N GLN A 707 -12.69 18.10 -47.27
CA GLN A 707 -12.09 17.09 -48.13
C GLN A 707 -12.75 15.70 -47.96
N LEU A 708 -13.04 15.30 -46.71
CA LEU A 708 -13.65 14.00 -46.43
C LEU A 708 -15.14 13.99 -46.84
N MET A 709 -15.81 15.12 -46.71
CA MET A 709 -17.22 15.27 -47.18
C MET A 709 -17.30 15.23 -48.70
N GLU A 710 -16.34 15.83 -49.44
CA GLU A 710 -16.28 15.79 -50.89
C GLU A 710 -15.94 14.40 -51.43
N LYS A 711 -15.06 13.64 -50.75
CA LYS A 711 -14.72 12.25 -51.09
C LYS A 711 -15.93 11.31 -51.12
N LYS A 712 -17.00 11.62 -50.39
CA LYS A 712 -18.19 10.78 -50.24
C LYS A 712 -17.91 9.34 -49.83
N GLY A 713 -16.84 9.15 -49.01
CA GLY A 713 -16.42 7.89 -48.50
C GLY A 713 -17.05 7.48 -47.19
N LEU A 714 -16.33 6.73 -46.37
CA LEU A 714 -16.82 6.20 -45.10
C LEU A 714 -17.18 7.34 -44.12
N PHE A 715 -16.38 8.42 -44.09
CA PHE A 715 -16.67 9.59 -43.27
C PHE A 715 -18.00 10.24 -43.64
N TYR A 716 -18.25 10.40 -44.91
CA TYR A 716 -19.52 10.97 -45.43
C TYR A 716 -20.71 10.11 -45.02
N GLU A 717 -20.63 8.79 -45.19
CA GLU A 717 -21.69 7.88 -44.76
C GLU A 717 -21.98 7.96 -43.25
N MET A 718 -20.94 8.12 -42.45
CA MET A 718 -21.09 8.27 -40.99
C MET A 718 -21.70 9.62 -40.62
N SER A 719 -21.33 10.68 -41.31
CA SER A 719 -21.81 12.03 -41.09
C SER A 719 -23.30 12.17 -41.43
N LEU A 720 -23.74 11.53 -42.52
CA LEU A 720 -25.16 11.51 -42.92
C LEU A 720 -26.11 10.88 -41.90
N ARG A 721 -25.61 9.94 -41.11
CA ARG A 721 -26.40 9.31 -40.04
C ARG A 721 -26.52 10.17 -38.80
N GLN A 722 -25.77 11.25 -38.70
CA GLN A 722 -25.75 12.16 -37.56
C GLN A 722 -26.36 13.52 -37.88
N MET A 723 -26.56 13.85 -39.19
CA MET A 723 -27.38 14.94 -39.69
C MET A 723 -28.84 14.55 -39.68
#